data_4de54be801c4354abb0c595eaba65c7f
#
_entry.id   4de54be801c4354abb0c595eaba65c7f
#
_cell.length_a   1.000
_cell.length_b   1.000
_cell.length_c   1.000
_cell.angle_alpha   90.00
_cell.angle_beta   90.00
_cell.angle_gamma   90.00
#
_symmetry.space_group_name_H-M   'P 1'
#
loop_
_entity.id
_entity.type
_entity.pdbx_description
1 polymer ?
#
loop_
_entity_poly.entity_id
_entity_poly.type
_entity_poly.pdbx_seq_one_letter_code
_entity_poly.pdbx_strand_id
1 'polypeptide(L)'
;MAHYPGYTVLRTEDCPEQHGTLTLLTHDVSGAAVLLVENEDVNKAFGIGFGTFPSDDTGVFHILEHSVLAGSEKYPVSSPFVQLLKSSMASFLNAMTFPDKTVYPFATPNETDFCNLMDVYLNAVFCPLAMVDSAVFEQEGWHRDADGTVSGVVYNEMQGALASPDAQLQNALXXXXXXXXXXXXXXXXTAYGFVSGGDPVSIPALTYEKYQRVYRRHYSADNCCITLYGKMDMADKLARLDKDYLSKMPKAAARPRLTMQDEQPGAFVELPYYTDQPKPDEVQCALAWYTGAFADRERQLGVEILLGALLSTNSSPLKAALLAEQLGADIDIGFDDSTLQPTLELLLRGATVDSARKFAPAVRKAVDELLKTGIPHDLLLAALNEAEFASLERPGSLPDGVLDAINAATGWLHTGDATLLLHTDKLFAALRSKLEEGWFDALLRELFAPAPVQVVQIPTAPKTEDAAAPARTDGKLVLEHPLTAADLGAGDATPQGSAEQLAGATLLRHPSAGSLYLNFYYDLGTVTPEELQYLNLLTDVLDELDTPAHTAQQLNTLRSTWLGDSRAQLDLWTGRQEGAPCHAKLTLCLSLLERSLEKAVEIGGEWLYDTVLTGAAAEAAYARVVSQLKLRMEQLFIQQGNEFASTRARAHYYVEGAADEACTGVSYYHFLCNLLEKADWSALGAKLDAVRSRVLQTAALTVSLHGSEDALEKLRTLLPESRFAAARRAPAQPYTQPLTPPVNEAFIIDGGVNYDVLAWPMPRDSRRRVLARVMSYEYLWHAIREVGGAYGTGMLCADGIEFLYTYRDPHLRESYETFANAPAALAARDYTARDLDEFIVGTAAKLDTPRKARAAARELDRRYFCGITDEMLAADRKALCSVDAALLKAQAAALSDVLSGGVRVAFGSKDAVEAAKDLFDRVETL
;
A
#
# COMPACT_ATOMS: atom_id res chain seq x y z
N MET A 1 2.20 -40.87 2.03
CA MET A 1 1.83 -39.59 2.68
C MET A 1 2.94 -39.25 3.68
N ALA A 2 3.44 -38.01 3.67
CA ALA A 2 4.50 -37.60 4.60
C ALA A 2 4.01 -37.71 6.05
N HIS A 3 4.93 -38.09 6.94
CA HIS A 3 4.65 -38.19 8.38
C HIS A 3 5.46 -37.13 9.12
N TYR A 4 4.79 -36.35 9.95
CA TYR A 4 5.42 -35.31 10.79
C TYR A 4 5.10 -35.61 12.25
N PRO A 5 6.10 -35.99 13.08
CA PRO A 5 5.84 -36.31 14.49
C PRO A 5 5.13 -35.18 15.22
N GLY A 6 4.09 -35.52 15.96
CA GLY A 6 3.27 -34.55 16.69
C GLY A 6 2.10 -33.96 15.91
N TYR A 7 1.99 -34.30 14.64
CA TYR A 7 0.95 -33.75 13.75
C TYR A 7 0.16 -34.88 13.07
N THR A 8 -1.09 -34.58 12.76
CA THR A 8 -1.93 -35.41 11.90
C THR A 8 -2.11 -34.67 10.57
N VAL A 9 -1.72 -35.36 9.47
CA VAL A 9 -1.92 -34.81 8.12
C VAL A 9 -3.37 -35.05 7.72
N LEU A 10 -4.13 -33.96 7.53
CA LEU A 10 -5.55 -34.05 7.15
C LEU A 10 -5.68 -34.29 5.66
N ARG A 11 -4.89 -33.58 4.84
CA ARG A 11 -4.84 -33.82 3.39
C ARG A 11 -3.62 -33.14 2.77
N THR A 12 -3.22 -33.68 1.62
CA THR A 12 -2.18 -33.11 0.78
C THR A 12 -2.74 -33.01 -0.63
N GLU A 13 -2.53 -31.87 -1.29
CA GLU A 13 -3.08 -31.63 -2.63
C GLU A 13 -2.15 -30.74 -3.44
N ASP A 14 -2.15 -30.96 -4.76
CA ASP A 14 -1.44 -30.05 -5.67
C ASP A 14 -2.23 -28.76 -5.80
N CYS A 15 -1.51 -27.65 -5.92
CA CYS A 15 -2.14 -26.34 -6.09
C CYS A 15 -1.39 -25.58 -7.19
N PRO A 16 -1.89 -25.65 -8.43
CA PRO A 16 -1.24 -24.95 -9.54
C PRO A 16 -1.14 -23.44 -9.30
N GLU A 17 -2.13 -22.83 -8.65
CA GLU A 17 -2.14 -21.40 -8.34
C GLU A 17 -0.94 -21.01 -7.49
N GLN A 18 -0.42 -21.94 -6.66
CA GLN A 18 0.72 -21.71 -5.78
C GLN A 18 2.02 -22.27 -6.37
N HIS A 19 1.98 -22.86 -7.54
CA HIS A 19 3.12 -23.54 -8.18
C HIS A 19 3.72 -24.60 -7.26
N GLY A 20 2.87 -25.31 -6.52
CA GLY A 20 3.37 -26.28 -5.54
C GLY A 20 2.29 -27.13 -4.90
N THR A 21 2.57 -27.55 -3.67
CA THR A 21 1.76 -28.48 -2.91
C THR A 21 1.28 -27.84 -1.61
N LEU A 22 0.01 -28.08 -1.27
CA LEU A 22 -0.57 -27.67 0.02
C LEU A 22 -0.70 -28.93 0.91
N THR A 23 -0.26 -28.84 2.17
CA THR A 23 -0.47 -29.87 3.17
C THR A 23 -1.13 -29.24 4.39
N LEU A 24 -2.33 -29.73 4.73
CA LEU A 24 -3.09 -29.25 5.86
C LEU A 24 -2.91 -30.20 7.03
N LEU A 25 -2.50 -29.68 8.18
CA LEU A 25 -2.16 -30.43 9.38
C LEU A 25 -2.93 -29.93 10.59
N THR A 26 -3.11 -30.81 11.57
CA THR A 26 -3.50 -30.40 12.92
C THR A 26 -2.43 -30.87 13.89
N HIS A 27 -2.03 -30.01 14.82
CA HIS A 27 -1.09 -30.42 15.89
C HIS A 27 -1.87 -31.23 16.92
N ASP A 28 -1.37 -32.45 17.26
CA ASP A 28 -2.13 -33.42 18.03
C ASP A 28 -2.45 -32.95 19.46
N VAL A 29 -1.49 -32.36 20.14
CA VAL A 29 -1.67 -31.92 21.54
C VAL A 29 -2.45 -30.62 21.62
N SER A 30 -2.05 -29.62 20.88
CA SER A 30 -2.59 -28.26 21.00
C SER A 30 -3.84 -27.98 20.17
N GLY A 31 -4.02 -28.74 19.08
CA GLY A 31 -5.13 -28.47 18.17
C GLY A 31 -4.86 -27.36 17.18
N ALA A 32 -3.65 -26.81 17.14
CA ALA A 32 -3.32 -25.74 16.19
C ALA A 32 -3.47 -26.23 14.75
N ALA A 33 -4.05 -25.39 13.88
CA ALA A 33 -4.10 -25.64 12.45
C ALA A 33 -2.78 -25.20 11.83
N VAL A 34 -2.24 -26.02 10.94
CA VAL A 34 -0.99 -25.70 10.24
C VAL A 34 -1.14 -25.97 8.74
N LEU A 35 -0.74 -25.01 7.93
CA LEU A 35 -0.74 -25.15 6.47
C LEU A 35 0.69 -25.03 5.96
N LEU A 36 1.12 -26.02 5.17
CA LEU A 36 2.37 -25.97 4.44
C LEU A 36 2.07 -25.61 3.00
N VAL A 37 2.72 -24.58 2.47
CA VAL A 37 2.68 -24.21 1.06
C VAL A 37 4.09 -24.44 0.53
N GLU A 38 4.31 -25.57 -0.15
CA GLU A 38 5.63 -25.97 -0.61
C GLU A 38 5.78 -25.63 -2.08
N ASN A 39 6.69 -24.69 -2.37
CA ASN A 39 7.02 -24.28 -3.74
C ASN A 39 8.48 -23.85 -3.81
N GLU A 40 8.90 -23.30 -4.96
CA GLU A 40 10.31 -22.92 -5.17
C GLU A 40 10.58 -21.46 -4.81
N ASP A 41 9.64 -20.76 -4.19
CA ASP A 41 9.84 -19.35 -3.82
C ASP A 41 10.91 -19.24 -2.73
N VAL A 42 11.99 -18.53 -3.05
CA VAL A 42 13.07 -18.32 -2.10
C VAL A 42 12.72 -17.31 -1.01
N ASN A 43 11.71 -16.46 -1.26
CA ASN A 43 11.22 -15.51 -0.26
C ASN A 43 10.24 -16.22 0.66
N LYS A 44 10.78 -16.94 1.64
CA LYS A 44 10.03 -17.78 2.56
C LYS A 44 9.14 -16.93 3.46
N ALA A 45 7.99 -17.45 3.86
CA ALA A 45 7.09 -16.71 4.74
C ALA A 45 6.50 -17.58 5.83
N PHE A 46 6.23 -16.93 6.94
CA PHE A 46 5.57 -17.49 8.11
C PHE A 46 4.42 -16.56 8.46
N GLY A 47 3.32 -17.14 8.95
CA GLY A 47 2.29 -16.34 9.57
C GLY A 47 1.59 -17.14 10.64
N ILE A 48 1.21 -16.46 11.74
CA ILE A 48 0.33 -17.04 12.73
C ILE A 48 -0.82 -16.07 12.92
N GLY A 49 -2.05 -16.58 12.70
CA GLY A 49 -3.27 -15.79 12.82
C GLY A 49 -4.18 -16.36 13.90
N PHE A 50 -4.73 -15.46 14.73
CA PHE A 50 -5.68 -15.82 15.79
C PHE A 50 -7.03 -15.22 15.47
N GLY A 51 -8.10 -15.95 15.82
CA GLY A 51 -9.44 -15.36 15.80
C GLY A 51 -9.58 -14.39 16.96
N THR A 52 -9.77 -13.10 16.64
CA THR A 52 -9.84 -12.03 17.65
C THR A 52 -11.10 -11.22 17.40
N PHE A 53 -12.10 -11.37 18.26
CA PHE A 53 -13.45 -10.84 18.06
C PHE A 53 -13.76 -9.75 19.07
N PRO A 54 -13.66 -8.46 18.69
CA PRO A 54 -13.92 -7.38 19.64
C PRO A 54 -15.37 -7.41 20.15
N SER A 55 -15.53 -7.03 21.42
CA SER A 55 -16.83 -6.92 22.06
C SER A 55 -17.09 -5.48 22.54
N ASP A 56 -16.17 -4.56 22.24
CA ASP A 56 -16.31 -3.13 22.54
C ASP A 56 -15.35 -2.35 21.65
N ASP A 57 -15.31 -1.04 21.83
CA ASP A 57 -14.47 -0.14 21.05
C ASP A 57 -13.16 0.23 21.76
N THR A 58 -12.70 -0.57 22.75
CA THR A 58 -11.48 -0.25 23.49
C THR A 58 -10.19 -0.55 22.71
N GLY A 59 -10.29 -1.24 21.57
CA GLY A 59 -9.10 -1.56 20.78
C GLY A 59 -8.22 -2.61 21.45
N VAL A 60 -8.78 -3.49 22.29
CA VAL A 60 -8.01 -4.45 23.05
C VAL A 60 -7.11 -5.31 22.15
N PHE A 61 -7.57 -5.71 20.98
CA PHE A 61 -6.78 -6.55 20.07
C PHE A 61 -5.67 -5.78 19.35
N HIS A 62 -5.89 -4.50 19.08
CA HIS A 62 -4.84 -3.62 18.53
C HIS A 62 -3.75 -3.39 19.59
N ILE A 63 -4.16 -3.16 20.82
CA ILE A 63 -3.21 -3.01 21.94
C ILE A 63 -2.45 -4.33 22.17
N LEU A 64 -3.14 -5.48 22.07
CA LEU A 64 -2.48 -6.78 22.15
C LEU A 64 -1.47 -6.95 21.01
N GLU A 65 -1.85 -6.56 19.78
CA GLU A 65 -0.94 -6.66 18.64
C GLU A 65 0.39 -5.94 18.91
N HIS A 66 0.31 -4.69 19.38
CA HIS A 66 1.51 -3.91 19.71
C HIS A 66 2.26 -4.49 20.92
N SER A 67 1.54 -4.83 21.96
CA SER A 67 2.17 -5.14 23.25
C SER A 67 2.79 -6.54 23.29
N VAL A 68 2.27 -7.52 22.55
CA VAL A 68 2.93 -8.85 22.53
C VAL A 68 4.28 -8.74 21.83
N LEU A 69 4.44 -7.78 20.91
CA LEU A 69 5.71 -7.52 20.21
C LEU A 69 6.66 -6.61 21.00
N ALA A 70 6.25 -6.18 22.18
CA ALA A 70 7.05 -5.27 23.01
C ALA A 70 7.81 -6.00 24.12
N GLY A 71 8.21 -7.23 23.84
CA GLY A 71 9.02 -8.04 24.75
C GLY A 71 8.33 -9.35 25.11
N SER A 72 9.14 -10.40 25.27
CA SER A 72 8.63 -11.72 25.59
C SER A 72 9.56 -12.42 26.59
N GLU A 73 9.13 -13.57 27.08
CA GLU A 73 9.89 -14.29 28.10
C GLU A 73 11.32 -14.58 27.69
N LYS A 74 11.53 -15.07 26.46
CA LYS A 74 12.86 -15.40 25.93
C LYS A 74 13.60 -14.17 25.41
N TYR A 75 12.86 -13.15 24.97
CA TYR A 75 13.43 -11.92 24.37
C TYR A 75 12.89 -10.71 25.14
N PRO A 76 13.39 -10.50 26.40
CA PRO A 76 12.79 -9.52 27.33
C PRO A 76 13.27 -8.09 27.10
N VAL A 77 13.28 -7.64 25.86
CA VAL A 77 13.67 -6.28 25.48
C VAL A 77 12.42 -5.50 25.11
N SER A 78 12.45 -4.17 25.28
CA SER A 78 11.27 -3.34 25.06
C SER A 78 10.84 -3.27 23.61
N SER A 79 11.76 -3.45 22.64
CA SER A 79 11.45 -3.31 21.23
C SER A 79 12.17 -4.36 20.40
N PRO A 80 11.86 -5.67 20.58
CA PRO A 80 12.52 -6.69 19.75
C PRO A 80 12.21 -6.51 18.27
N PHE A 81 11.02 -6.02 17.94
CA PHE A 81 10.62 -5.78 16.54
C PHE A 81 11.54 -4.75 15.87
N VAL A 82 11.82 -3.65 16.56
CA VAL A 82 12.71 -2.60 16.04
C VAL A 82 14.12 -3.15 15.84
N GLN A 83 14.60 -3.93 16.80
CA GLN A 83 15.94 -4.54 16.69
C GLN A 83 16.02 -5.52 15.52
N LEU A 84 14.94 -6.26 15.25
CA LEU A 84 14.86 -7.13 14.08
C LEU A 84 14.83 -6.33 12.78
N LEU A 85 14.10 -5.21 12.75
CA LEU A 85 14.07 -4.35 11.56
C LEU A 85 15.47 -3.90 11.15
N LYS A 86 16.36 -3.66 12.13
CA LYS A 86 17.71 -3.18 11.82
C LYS A 86 18.73 -4.28 11.59
N SER A 87 18.43 -5.55 11.92
CA SER A 87 19.41 -6.63 11.88
C SER A 87 18.99 -7.85 11.06
N SER A 88 17.77 -7.92 10.59
CA SER A 88 17.22 -9.06 9.87
C SER A 88 17.36 -8.87 8.36
N MET A 89 17.31 -9.97 7.62
CA MET A 89 17.24 -9.96 6.15
C MET A 89 15.80 -10.02 5.66
N ALA A 90 14.83 -9.79 6.55
CA ALA A 90 13.41 -9.87 6.20
C ALA A 90 13.03 -8.92 5.08
N SER A 91 12.26 -9.42 4.15
CA SER A 91 11.61 -8.60 3.11
C SER A 91 10.30 -8.03 3.63
N PHE A 92 9.76 -8.59 4.70
CA PHE A 92 8.52 -8.13 5.33
C PHE A 92 8.53 -8.52 6.81
N LEU A 93 8.30 -7.54 7.69
CA LEU A 93 8.10 -7.73 9.13
C LEU A 93 6.93 -6.85 9.53
N ASN A 94 5.85 -7.45 10.05
CA ASN A 94 4.71 -6.65 10.48
C ASN A 94 3.80 -7.48 11.39
N ALA A 95 2.76 -6.83 11.86
CA ALA A 95 1.63 -7.44 12.51
C ALA A 95 0.39 -6.69 12.03
N MET A 96 -0.75 -7.35 11.98
CA MET A 96 -1.95 -6.78 11.37
C MET A 96 -3.19 -7.18 12.15
N THR A 97 -3.91 -6.18 12.67
CA THR A 97 -5.19 -6.39 13.33
C THR A 97 -6.32 -6.09 12.35
N PHE A 98 -7.10 -7.11 12.05
CA PHE A 98 -8.28 -7.03 11.19
C PHE A 98 -9.53 -7.00 12.09
N PRO A 99 -10.71 -6.77 11.52
CA PRO A 99 -11.93 -6.77 12.34
C PRO A 99 -12.22 -8.08 13.09
N ASP A 100 -11.71 -9.22 12.60
CA ASP A 100 -12.04 -10.53 13.15
C ASP A 100 -10.83 -11.43 13.43
N LYS A 101 -9.64 -10.94 13.16
CA LYS A 101 -8.41 -11.73 13.38
C LYS A 101 -7.22 -10.81 13.55
N THR A 102 -6.17 -11.36 14.14
CA THR A 102 -4.87 -10.68 14.22
C THR A 102 -3.82 -11.63 13.66
N VAL A 103 -3.03 -11.17 12.72
CA VAL A 103 -2.04 -11.99 12.01
C VAL A 103 -0.66 -11.40 12.23
N TYR A 104 0.29 -12.28 12.52
CA TYR A 104 1.70 -11.93 12.73
C TYR A 104 2.53 -12.60 11.64
N PRO A 105 2.76 -11.92 10.52
CA PRO A 105 3.48 -12.52 9.38
C PRO A 105 4.86 -11.93 9.21
N PHE A 106 5.78 -12.72 8.65
CA PHE A 106 7.04 -12.20 8.12
C PHE A 106 7.43 -12.96 6.86
N ALA A 107 8.36 -12.38 6.11
CA ALA A 107 8.98 -13.04 4.95
C ALA A 107 10.47 -12.73 4.93
N THR A 108 11.28 -13.71 4.57
CA THR A 108 12.75 -13.57 4.49
C THR A 108 13.31 -14.57 3.49
N PRO A 109 14.31 -14.19 2.69
CA PRO A 109 14.94 -15.14 1.78
C PRO A 109 15.98 -16.06 2.46
N ASN A 110 16.34 -15.83 3.72
CA ASN A 110 17.39 -16.56 4.43
C ASN A 110 16.80 -17.51 5.46
N GLU A 111 17.21 -18.79 5.42
CA GLU A 111 16.60 -19.81 6.28
C GLU A 111 17.04 -19.69 7.75
N THR A 112 18.25 -19.22 8.02
CA THR A 112 18.69 -18.96 9.40
C THR A 112 17.87 -17.81 10.00
N ASP A 113 17.70 -16.74 9.22
CA ASP A 113 16.85 -15.61 9.61
C ASP A 113 15.43 -16.07 9.88
N PHE A 114 14.91 -16.96 9.03
CA PHE A 114 13.54 -17.51 9.20
C PHE A 114 13.39 -18.16 10.56
N CYS A 115 14.35 -18.99 10.95
CA CYS A 115 14.29 -19.67 12.26
C CYS A 115 14.37 -18.67 13.42
N ASN A 116 15.22 -17.65 13.28
CA ASN A 116 15.32 -16.59 14.30
C ASN A 116 13.99 -15.84 14.45
N LEU A 117 13.43 -15.41 13.32
CA LEU A 117 12.17 -14.64 13.29
C LEU A 117 11.00 -15.47 13.81
N MET A 118 10.95 -16.73 13.41
CA MET A 118 9.87 -17.63 13.87
C MET A 118 9.90 -17.77 15.39
N ASP A 119 11.08 -17.95 15.97
CA ASP A 119 11.19 -18.10 17.42
C ASP A 119 10.79 -16.79 18.14
N VAL A 120 11.24 -15.62 17.63
CA VAL A 120 10.88 -14.35 18.24
C VAL A 120 9.36 -14.13 18.16
N TYR A 121 8.75 -14.38 17.00
CA TYR A 121 7.31 -14.20 16.82
C TYR A 121 6.48 -15.15 17.70
N LEU A 122 6.87 -16.42 17.75
CA LEU A 122 6.16 -17.40 18.57
C LEU A 122 6.27 -17.09 20.06
N ASN A 123 7.46 -16.69 20.51
CA ASN A 123 7.63 -16.32 21.90
C ASN A 123 6.81 -15.06 22.24
N ALA A 124 6.77 -14.11 21.28
CA ALA A 124 5.98 -12.89 21.46
C ALA A 124 4.49 -13.21 21.65
N VAL A 125 3.91 -14.02 20.78
CA VAL A 125 2.45 -14.26 20.82
C VAL A 125 2.05 -15.21 21.95
N PHE A 126 2.91 -16.17 22.32
CA PHE A 126 2.57 -17.17 23.34
C PHE A 126 3.11 -16.89 24.73
N CYS A 127 4.16 -16.09 24.86
CA CYS A 127 4.82 -15.79 26.13
C CYS A 127 5.14 -14.29 26.30
N PRO A 128 4.19 -13.38 26.05
CA PRO A 128 4.50 -11.96 26.08
C PRO A 128 4.70 -11.44 27.51
N LEU A 129 5.67 -10.55 27.70
CA LEU A 129 5.90 -9.87 28.97
C LEU A 129 4.70 -9.02 29.40
N ALA A 130 3.91 -8.57 28.44
CA ALA A 130 2.72 -7.75 28.72
C ALA A 130 1.74 -8.44 29.66
N MET A 131 1.77 -9.77 29.76
CA MET A 131 0.87 -10.50 30.65
C MET A 131 1.33 -10.49 32.10
N VAL A 132 2.59 -10.15 32.37
CA VAL A 132 3.14 -10.11 33.74
C VAL A 132 3.67 -8.73 34.10
N ASP A 133 3.70 -7.78 33.19
CA ASP A 133 4.19 -6.43 33.40
C ASP A 133 3.19 -5.42 32.80
N SER A 134 2.42 -4.80 33.69
CA SER A 134 1.40 -3.81 33.29
C SER A 134 2.01 -2.60 32.58
N ALA A 135 3.31 -2.34 32.81
CA ALA A 135 3.98 -1.19 32.17
C ALA A 135 3.99 -1.32 30.65
N VAL A 136 4.05 -2.56 30.10
CA VAL A 136 3.99 -2.78 28.66
C VAL A 136 2.62 -2.39 28.12
N PHE A 137 1.55 -2.80 28.80
CA PHE A 137 0.19 -2.40 28.46
C PHE A 137 0.02 -0.88 28.49
N GLU A 138 0.54 -0.24 29.54
CA GLU A 138 0.41 1.21 29.71
C GLU A 138 1.13 1.97 28.60
N GLN A 139 2.31 1.53 28.22
CA GLN A 139 3.08 2.17 27.14
C GLN A 139 2.43 1.96 25.76
N GLU A 140 2.11 0.72 25.43
CA GLU A 140 1.59 0.41 24.10
C GLU A 140 0.12 0.75 23.94
N GLY A 141 -0.66 0.63 25.01
CA GLY A 141 -2.09 0.90 24.98
C GLY A 141 -2.43 2.32 25.38
N TRP A 142 -2.59 2.51 26.71
CA TRP A 142 -2.94 3.83 27.23
C TRP A 142 -2.54 3.95 28.71
N HIS A 143 -2.31 5.17 29.13
CA HIS A 143 -2.04 5.51 30.55
C HIS A 143 -2.41 6.98 30.77
N ARG A 144 -2.46 7.39 32.02
CA ARG A 144 -2.63 8.80 32.41
C ARG A 144 -1.32 9.35 32.92
N ASP A 145 -0.94 10.49 32.40
CA ASP A 145 0.23 11.24 32.83
C ASP A 145 -0.06 11.94 34.16
N ALA A 146 0.99 12.51 34.77
CA ALA A 146 0.88 13.21 36.06
C ALA A 146 -0.12 14.38 36.01
N ASP A 147 -0.29 14.99 34.84
CA ASP A 147 -1.22 16.12 34.66
C ASP A 147 -2.65 15.65 34.30
N GLY A 148 -2.89 14.33 34.27
CA GLY A 148 -4.20 13.75 33.99
C GLY A 148 -4.49 13.47 32.53
N THR A 149 -3.60 13.85 31.62
CA THR A 149 -3.83 13.59 30.19
C THR A 149 -3.63 12.12 29.85
N VAL A 150 -4.34 11.64 28.81
CA VAL A 150 -4.27 10.26 28.36
C VAL A 150 -3.30 10.18 27.18
N SER A 151 -2.42 9.17 27.18
CA SER A 151 -1.50 8.91 26.08
C SER A 151 -1.19 7.41 26.00
N GLY A 152 -0.42 7.02 25.01
CA GLY A 152 -0.05 5.64 24.73
C GLY A 152 0.11 5.46 23.24
N VAL A 153 0.86 4.45 22.83
CA VAL A 153 1.18 4.28 21.38
C VAL A 153 -0.11 4.08 20.57
N VAL A 154 -0.94 3.11 20.96
CA VAL A 154 -2.20 2.84 20.22
C VAL A 154 -3.17 4.01 20.37
N TYR A 155 -3.28 4.57 21.58
CA TYR A 155 -4.16 5.72 21.81
C TYR A 155 -3.80 6.88 20.86
N ASN A 156 -2.52 7.23 20.80
CA ASN A 156 -2.06 8.33 19.95
C ASN A 156 -2.24 8.00 18.46
N GLU A 157 -1.93 6.78 18.07
CA GLU A 157 -2.11 6.33 16.67
C GLU A 157 -3.57 6.46 16.24
N MET A 158 -4.49 6.03 17.10
CA MET A 158 -5.92 6.06 16.74
C MET A 158 -6.48 7.48 16.75
N GLN A 159 -5.93 8.38 17.55
CA GLN A 159 -6.29 9.80 17.43
C GLN A 159 -5.93 10.32 16.03
N GLY A 160 -4.73 10.00 15.55
CA GLY A 160 -4.31 10.37 14.21
C GLY A 160 -5.12 9.70 13.10
N ALA A 161 -5.35 8.40 13.25
CA ALA A 161 -6.08 7.63 12.24
C ALA A 161 -7.54 8.10 12.10
N LEU A 162 -8.20 8.39 13.22
CA LEU A 162 -9.61 8.81 13.22
C LEU A 162 -9.78 10.30 12.93
N ALA A 163 -8.70 11.06 12.73
CA ALA A 163 -8.78 12.42 12.20
C ALA A 163 -9.21 12.44 10.73
N SER A 164 -9.01 11.33 10.01
CA SER A 164 -9.40 11.21 8.60
C SER A 164 -10.93 11.12 8.46
N PRO A 165 -11.55 11.87 7.54
CA PRO A 165 -13.00 11.74 7.31
C PRO A 165 -13.39 10.35 6.85
N ASP A 166 -12.56 9.69 6.03
CA ASP A 166 -12.84 8.33 5.54
C ASP A 166 -12.87 7.33 6.69
N ALA A 167 -11.92 7.42 7.65
CA ALA A 167 -11.89 6.51 8.79
C ALA A 167 -13.15 6.67 9.67
N GLN A 168 -13.57 7.91 9.90
CA GLN A 168 -14.78 8.19 10.68
C GLN A 168 -16.03 7.66 9.96
N LEU A 169 -16.08 7.84 8.66
CA LEU A 169 -17.22 7.37 7.85
C LEU A 169 -17.30 5.84 7.86
N GLN A 170 -16.16 5.17 7.71
CA GLN A 170 -16.09 3.70 7.74
C GLN A 170 -16.54 3.15 9.10
N ASN A 171 -16.09 3.76 10.18
CA ASN A 171 -16.49 3.33 11.53
C ASN A 171 -18.00 3.50 11.74
N ALA A 172 -18.57 4.59 11.27
CA ALA A 172 -20.02 4.84 11.35
C ALA A 172 -20.80 3.80 10.54
N LEU A 173 -20.33 3.50 9.41
CA LEU A 173 -20.95 2.51 8.54
C LEU A 173 -20.94 1.10 9.17
N UNK A 174 -19.89 0.91 9.57
CA UNK A 174 -19.71 -0.43 10.14
C UNK A 174 -20.43 -0.56 11.47
N UNK A 175 -20.64 0.44 12.10
CA UNK A 175 -21.38 0.51 13.28
C UNK A 175 -22.88 0.42 13.05
N UNK A 176 -23.31 0.96 12.12
CA UNK A 176 -24.65 0.98 11.68
C UNK A 176 -25.07 -0.30 11.01
N UNK A 177 -24.13 -0.92 10.44
CA UNK A 177 -24.35 -2.13 9.71
C UNK A 177 -24.32 -3.37 10.57
N UNK A 178 -23.56 -3.31 11.45
CA UNK A 178 -23.34 -4.44 12.26
C UNK A 178 -23.94 -4.29 13.69
N UNK A 179 -24.21 -3.24 13.93
CA UNK A 179 -24.72 -3.02 15.21
C UNK A 179 -26.21 -2.78 15.18
N UNK A 180 -26.70 -3.25 14.55
CA UNK A 180 -28.06 -3.12 14.37
C UNK A 180 -28.71 -2.71 15.60
N UNK A 181 -29.03 -1.91 15.52
CA UNK A 181 -29.66 -1.39 16.57
C UNK A 181 -30.92 -2.05 16.82
N UNK A 182 -30.83 -2.91 16.83
CA UNK A 182 -31.97 -3.62 17.05
C UNK A 182 -32.27 -3.52 18.43
N UNK A 183 -33.09 -3.13 18.51
CA UNK A 183 -33.51 -2.93 19.78
C UNK A 183 -33.68 -4.16 20.48
N UNK A 184 -33.54 -4.68 20.53
CA UNK A 184 -33.89 -5.72 21.36
C UNK A 184 -32.77 -6.53 21.82
N UNK A 185 -32.89 -6.97 22.40
CA UNK A 185 -32.25 -7.81 23.17
C UNK A 185 -31.04 -8.50 22.68
N UNK A 186 -30.46 -8.67 23.17
CA UNK A 186 -29.45 -9.51 23.09
C UNK A 186 -28.71 -9.56 21.83
N UNK A 187 -29.03 -8.80 21.35
CA UNK A 187 -28.37 -8.96 20.18
C UNK A 187 -27.02 -8.66 20.35
N UNK A 188 -26.59 -9.33 20.13
CA UNK A 188 -25.29 -9.15 20.16
C UNK A 188 -24.94 -8.29 19.04
N UNK A 189 -24.54 -7.53 19.26
CA UNK A 189 -23.83 -6.85 18.38
C UNK A 189 -22.93 -7.82 17.82
N THR A 190 -22.61 -7.80 16.45
CA THR A 190 -21.56 -8.69 15.92
C THR A 190 -20.18 -8.03 16.15
N ALA A 191 -19.10 -8.81 16.10
CA ALA A 191 -17.73 -8.24 16.26
C ALA A 191 -17.46 -7.13 15.23
N TYR A 192 -18.06 -7.21 14.09
CA TYR A 192 -17.85 -6.24 13.01
C TYR A 192 -18.47 -4.87 13.26
N GLY A 193 -19.33 -4.75 14.25
CA GLY A 193 -19.93 -3.47 14.63
C GLY A 193 -19.02 -2.60 15.52
N PHE A 194 -17.90 -3.15 15.97
CA PHE A 194 -16.98 -2.43 16.87
C PHE A 194 -15.75 -1.94 16.10
N VAL A 195 -15.13 -0.89 16.64
CA VAL A 195 -13.87 -0.34 16.10
C VAL A 195 -12.72 -1.21 16.64
N SER A 196 -12.27 -2.18 15.86
CA SER A 196 -11.27 -3.12 16.32
C SER A 196 -9.92 -2.44 16.65
N GLY A 197 -9.59 -1.36 15.95
CA GLY A 197 -8.38 -0.59 16.24
C GLY A 197 -8.48 0.23 17.52
N GLY A 198 -9.70 0.49 17.98
CA GLY A 198 -9.95 1.27 19.18
C GLY A 198 -10.36 2.71 18.89
N ASP A 199 -11.39 3.17 19.61
CA ASP A 199 -11.84 4.56 19.54
C ASP A 199 -11.19 5.30 20.72
N PRO A 200 -10.48 6.41 20.49
CA PRO A 200 -9.83 7.15 21.59
C PRO A 200 -10.78 7.52 22.75
N VAL A 201 -12.07 7.72 22.46
CA VAL A 201 -13.06 7.98 23.52
C VAL A 201 -13.22 6.74 24.42
N SER A 202 -13.12 5.53 23.84
CA SER A 202 -13.39 4.26 24.54
C SER A 202 -12.12 3.58 25.08
N ILE A 203 -10.95 3.82 24.46
CA ILE A 203 -9.70 3.14 24.85
C ILE A 203 -9.43 3.27 26.35
N PRO A 204 -9.60 4.45 27.01
CA PRO A 204 -9.31 4.56 28.44
C PRO A 204 -10.25 3.76 29.37
N ALA A 205 -11.26 3.12 28.84
CA ALA A 205 -12.11 2.21 29.62
C ALA A 205 -11.50 0.81 29.75
N LEU A 206 -10.46 0.49 28.98
CA LEU A 206 -9.83 -0.84 29.02
C LEU A 206 -8.95 -0.98 30.26
N THR A 207 -9.26 -1.94 31.11
CA THR A 207 -8.44 -2.24 32.28
C THR A 207 -7.41 -3.32 31.96
N TYR A 208 -6.32 -3.35 32.71
CA TYR A 208 -5.29 -4.37 32.55
C TYR A 208 -5.85 -5.77 32.79
N GLU A 209 -6.74 -5.94 33.76
CA GLU A 209 -7.36 -7.25 34.07
C GLU A 209 -8.20 -7.75 32.87
N LYS A 210 -8.97 -6.87 32.25
CA LYS A 210 -9.76 -7.24 31.07
C LYS A 210 -8.85 -7.61 29.90
N TYR A 211 -7.81 -6.79 29.68
CA TYR A 211 -6.82 -7.02 28.63
C TYR A 211 -6.19 -8.42 28.80
N GLN A 212 -5.78 -8.80 30.02
CA GLN A 212 -5.21 -10.11 30.29
C GLN A 212 -6.22 -11.24 30.01
N ARG A 213 -7.49 -11.06 30.44
CA ARG A 213 -8.53 -12.06 30.19
C ARG A 213 -8.77 -12.28 28.71
N VAL A 214 -8.82 -11.19 27.94
CA VAL A 214 -9.05 -11.25 26.49
C VAL A 214 -7.88 -11.98 25.81
N TYR A 215 -6.65 -11.70 26.24
CA TYR A 215 -5.48 -12.42 25.71
C TYR A 215 -5.61 -13.92 25.95
N ARG A 216 -5.84 -14.33 27.18
CA ARG A 216 -5.91 -15.76 27.54
C ARG A 216 -7.00 -16.49 26.75
N ARG A 217 -8.11 -15.83 26.49
CA ARG A 217 -9.22 -16.42 25.77
C ARG A 217 -8.92 -16.58 24.27
N HIS A 218 -8.20 -15.65 23.67
CA HIS A 218 -8.06 -15.61 22.20
C HIS A 218 -6.70 -16.09 21.68
N TYR A 219 -5.63 -15.98 22.48
CA TYR A 219 -4.29 -16.35 22.02
C TYR A 219 -3.92 -17.77 22.44
N SER A 220 -4.84 -18.71 22.24
CA SER A 220 -4.58 -20.13 22.50
C SER A 220 -4.21 -20.82 21.18
N ALA A 221 -3.43 -21.91 21.29
CA ALA A 221 -2.93 -22.62 20.12
C ALA A 221 -4.05 -23.22 19.29
N ASP A 222 -5.16 -23.65 19.89
CA ASP A 222 -6.29 -24.20 19.14
C ASP A 222 -7.17 -23.10 18.50
N ASN A 223 -6.87 -21.85 18.77
CA ASN A 223 -7.53 -20.69 18.11
C ASN A 223 -6.54 -19.99 17.17
N CYS A 224 -5.63 -20.75 16.56
CA CYS A 224 -4.66 -20.16 15.63
C CYS A 224 -4.51 -21.01 14.37
N CYS A 225 -4.08 -20.34 13.31
CA CYS A 225 -3.69 -20.98 12.05
C CYS A 225 -2.27 -20.53 11.73
N ILE A 226 -1.36 -21.49 11.57
CA ILE A 226 0.05 -21.24 11.27
C ILE A 226 0.29 -21.63 9.81
N THR A 227 0.93 -20.73 9.06
CA THR A 227 1.30 -20.98 7.66
C THR A 227 2.82 -20.94 7.53
N LEU A 228 3.37 -21.97 6.85
CA LEU A 228 4.77 -22.06 6.46
C LEU A 228 4.79 -22.13 4.93
N TYR A 229 5.46 -21.19 4.31
CA TYR A 229 5.40 -20.98 2.86
C TYR A 229 6.80 -20.89 2.27
N GLY A 230 7.02 -21.57 1.14
CA GLY A 230 8.20 -21.37 0.34
C GLY A 230 9.13 -22.57 0.28
N LYS A 231 10.32 -22.31 -0.22
CA LYS A 231 11.36 -23.36 -0.37
C LYS A 231 12.18 -23.46 0.90
N MET A 232 11.89 -24.46 1.72
CA MET A 232 12.60 -24.67 2.98
C MET A 232 12.35 -26.07 3.52
N ASP A 233 13.10 -26.44 4.56
CA ASP A 233 12.92 -27.71 5.26
C ASP A 233 11.69 -27.62 6.17
N MET A 234 10.54 -28.06 5.67
CA MET A 234 9.28 -28.00 6.43
C MET A 234 9.32 -28.90 7.68
N ALA A 235 9.92 -30.07 7.57
CA ALA A 235 10.01 -30.98 8.72
C ALA A 235 10.76 -30.36 9.89
N ASP A 236 11.84 -29.63 9.61
CA ASP A 236 12.59 -28.89 10.63
C ASP A 236 11.72 -27.84 11.32
N LYS A 237 10.99 -27.06 10.55
CA LYS A 237 10.12 -26.00 11.12
C LYS A 237 9.00 -26.59 11.97
N LEU A 238 8.38 -27.68 11.50
CA LEU A 238 7.32 -28.34 12.24
C LEU A 238 7.85 -28.92 13.56
N ALA A 239 9.07 -29.51 13.53
CA ALA A 239 9.68 -30.05 14.73
C ALA A 239 9.96 -28.94 15.76
N ARG A 240 10.43 -27.77 15.32
CA ARG A 240 10.67 -26.61 16.19
C ARG A 240 9.36 -26.12 16.82
N LEU A 241 8.30 -26.00 16.01
CA LEU A 241 6.97 -25.60 16.50
C LEU A 241 6.48 -26.56 17.58
N ASP A 242 6.58 -27.86 17.33
CA ASP A 242 6.13 -28.88 18.27
C ASP A 242 6.92 -28.84 19.57
N LYS A 243 8.25 -28.94 19.45
CA LYS A 243 9.14 -29.08 20.60
C LYS A 243 9.13 -27.82 21.49
N ASP A 244 9.25 -26.65 20.87
CA ASP A 244 9.47 -25.44 21.63
C ASP A 244 8.19 -24.78 22.13
N TYR A 245 7.04 -25.02 21.46
CA TYR A 245 5.80 -24.32 21.79
C TYR A 245 4.58 -25.24 21.90
N LEU A 246 4.17 -25.87 20.79
CA LEU A 246 2.85 -26.49 20.70
C LEU A 246 2.65 -27.71 21.62
N SER A 247 3.70 -28.51 21.83
CA SER A 247 3.59 -29.69 22.70
C SER A 247 3.31 -29.31 24.16
N LYS A 248 3.56 -28.07 24.52
CA LYS A 248 3.36 -27.57 25.90
C LYS A 248 2.02 -26.85 26.08
N MET A 249 1.18 -26.83 25.04
CA MET A 249 -0.04 -26.03 25.01
C MET A 249 -1.27 -26.91 24.78
N PRO A 250 -1.94 -27.40 25.83
CA PRO A 250 -3.12 -28.22 25.63
C PRO A 250 -4.28 -27.40 25.06
N LYS A 251 -5.24 -28.08 24.46
CA LYS A 251 -6.43 -27.46 23.87
C LYS A 251 -7.21 -26.71 24.99
N ALA A 252 -7.74 -25.54 24.61
CA ALA A 252 -8.60 -24.76 25.47
C ALA A 252 -9.99 -25.45 25.56
N ALA A 253 -10.72 -25.15 26.66
CA ALA A 253 -12.04 -25.72 26.88
C ALA A 253 -13.05 -25.28 25.82
N ALA A 254 -12.98 -24.04 25.40
CA ALA A 254 -13.89 -23.49 24.38
C ALA A 254 -13.21 -22.37 23.59
N ARG A 255 -13.32 -22.43 22.26
CA ARG A 255 -12.82 -21.40 21.37
C ARG A 255 -13.84 -20.25 21.27
N PRO A 256 -13.37 -19.01 21.12
CA PRO A 256 -14.28 -17.90 20.77
C PRO A 256 -15.01 -18.17 19.45
N ARG A 257 -16.21 -17.66 19.32
CA ARG A 257 -17.02 -17.82 18.11
C ARG A 257 -17.48 -16.48 17.56
N LEU A 258 -17.52 -16.43 16.23
CA LEU A 258 -17.96 -15.25 15.49
C LEU A 258 -19.43 -15.45 15.09
N THR A 259 -20.20 -14.37 15.12
CA THR A 259 -21.63 -14.41 14.79
C THR A 259 -21.95 -13.48 13.61
N MET A 260 -23.07 -13.74 12.95
CA MET A 260 -23.60 -12.94 11.86
C MET A 260 -24.89 -12.25 12.25
N GLN A 261 -25.19 -11.16 11.57
CA GLN A 261 -26.47 -10.47 11.62
C GLN A 261 -27.46 -11.25 10.73
N ASP A 262 -28.68 -11.44 11.16
CA ASP A 262 -29.67 -12.21 10.40
C ASP A 262 -30.15 -11.43 9.17
N GLU A 263 -30.37 -10.12 9.31
CA GLU A 263 -30.91 -9.30 8.24
C GLU A 263 -30.14 -7.99 8.11
N GLN A 264 -30.09 -7.45 6.89
CA GLN A 264 -29.47 -6.16 6.64
C GLN A 264 -30.37 -5.06 7.23
N PRO A 265 -29.85 -4.22 8.12
CA PRO A 265 -30.65 -3.10 8.64
C PRO A 265 -30.75 -1.99 7.59
N GLY A 266 -31.93 -1.41 7.42
CA GLY A 266 -32.13 -0.28 6.56
C GLY A 266 -32.03 1.00 7.39
N ALA A 267 -30.82 1.43 7.69
CA ALA A 267 -30.57 2.57 8.58
C ALA A 267 -30.12 3.80 7.79
N PHE A 268 -30.50 4.98 8.28
CA PHE A 268 -30.06 6.27 7.72
C PHE A 268 -29.59 7.15 8.88
N VAL A 269 -28.35 7.65 8.77
CA VAL A 269 -27.73 8.49 9.81
C VAL A 269 -27.02 9.66 9.14
N GLU A 270 -27.13 10.87 9.73
CA GLU A 270 -26.32 12.03 9.35
C GLU A 270 -25.42 12.38 10.52
N LEU A 271 -24.12 12.52 10.29
CA LEU A 271 -23.11 12.71 11.32
C LEU A 271 -22.17 13.87 10.97
N PRO A 272 -21.70 14.62 11.98
CA PRO A 272 -20.68 15.65 11.70
C PRO A 272 -19.32 15.04 11.50
N TYR A 273 -18.51 15.70 10.65
CA TYR A 273 -17.06 15.52 10.60
C TYR A 273 -16.43 16.86 10.95
N TYR A 274 -15.69 16.93 12.04
CA TYR A 274 -15.13 18.19 12.54
C TYR A 274 -13.87 18.56 11.79
N THR A 275 -13.86 19.76 11.21
CA THR A 275 -12.77 20.30 10.41
C THR A 275 -12.65 21.80 10.66
N ASP A 276 -11.42 22.33 10.59
CA ASP A 276 -11.16 23.75 10.76
C ASP A 276 -11.76 24.58 9.61
N GLN A 277 -11.99 23.96 8.47
CA GLN A 277 -12.47 24.66 7.26
C GLN A 277 -13.65 23.89 6.64
N PRO A 278 -14.82 23.88 7.30
CA PRO A 278 -15.96 23.18 6.74
C PRO A 278 -16.41 23.81 5.43
N LYS A 279 -16.57 22.98 4.40
CA LYS A 279 -17.04 23.39 3.07
C LYS A 279 -18.33 22.64 2.74
N PRO A 280 -19.37 23.34 2.28
CA PRO A 280 -20.68 22.71 2.04
C PRO A 280 -20.69 21.72 0.88
N ASP A 281 -19.68 21.72 0.01
CA ASP A 281 -19.54 20.79 -1.12
C ASP A 281 -18.53 19.67 -0.87
N GLU A 282 -18.21 19.41 0.39
CA GLU A 282 -17.35 18.28 0.78
C GLU A 282 -18.10 17.26 1.64
N VAL A 283 -19.40 17.17 1.49
CA VAL A 283 -20.21 16.15 2.14
C VAL A 283 -19.92 14.79 1.49
N GLN A 284 -19.85 13.73 2.29
CA GLN A 284 -19.70 12.37 1.79
C GLN A 284 -20.94 11.54 2.20
N CYS A 285 -21.31 10.58 1.33
CA CYS A 285 -22.41 9.66 1.62
C CYS A 285 -21.96 8.24 1.30
N ALA A 286 -22.03 7.36 2.30
CA ALA A 286 -21.71 5.95 2.12
C ALA A 286 -22.98 5.10 2.18
N LEU A 287 -23.08 4.15 1.26
CA LEU A 287 -24.14 3.15 1.22
C LEU A 287 -23.50 1.77 1.36
N ALA A 288 -24.12 0.86 2.12
CA ALA A 288 -23.58 -0.48 2.32
C ALA A 288 -24.65 -1.55 2.22
N TRP A 289 -24.26 -2.69 1.65
CA TRP A 289 -25.08 -3.89 1.50
C TRP A 289 -24.27 -5.13 1.90
N TYR A 290 -24.94 -6.14 2.45
CA TYR A 290 -24.34 -7.48 2.59
C TYR A 290 -24.33 -8.16 1.22
N THR A 291 -23.30 -8.99 0.97
CA THR A 291 -23.17 -9.67 -0.32
C THR A 291 -23.40 -11.18 -0.23
N GLY A 292 -23.81 -11.69 0.93
CA GLY A 292 -24.05 -13.11 1.13
C GLY A 292 -23.12 -13.68 2.20
N ALA A 293 -22.86 -14.98 2.13
CA ALA A 293 -22.01 -15.67 3.10
C ALA A 293 -20.57 -15.77 2.59
N PHE A 294 -19.62 -15.67 3.50
CA PHE A 294 -18.20 -15.85 3.16
C PHE A 294 -17.94 -17.15 2.41
N ALA A 295 -18.55 -18.25 2.87
CA ALA A 295 -18.26 -19.58 2.30
C ALA A 295 -18.71 -19.73 0.85
N ASP A 296 -19.62 -18.91 0.38
CA ASP A 296 -20.05 -18.92 -1.03
C ASP A 296 -19.03 -18.18 -1.90
N ARG A 297 -17.88 -18.80 -2.15
CA ARG A 297 -16.76 -18.17 -2.85
C ARG A 297 -17.09 -17.83 -4.29
N GLU A 298 -17.91 -18.65 -4.93
CA GLU A 298 -18.35 -18.40 -6.30
C GLU A 298 -19.15 -17.10 -6.38
N ARG A 299 -20.08 -16.91 -5.43
CA ARG A 299 -20.86 -15.68 -5.35
C ARG A 299 -19.96 -14.47 -5.06
N GLN A 300 -19.01 -14.59 -4.11
CA GLN A 300 -18.15 -13.46 -3.74
C GLN A 300 -17.23 -13.05 -4.90
N LEU A 301 -16.65 -14.03 -5.62
CA LEU A 301 -15.87 -13.70 -6.81
C LEU A 301 -16.77 -13.10 -7.90
N GLY A 302 -17.99 -13.58 -8.01
CA GLY A 302 -18.98 -13.01 -8.93
C GLY A 302 -19.27 -11.54 -8.63
N VAL A 303 -19.38 -11.19 -7.34
CA VAL A 303 -19.56 -9.79 -6.92
C VAL A 303 -18.36 -8.94 -7.35
N GLU A 304 -17.15 -9.44 -7.12
CA GLU A 304 -15.92 -8.71 -7.52
C GLU A 304 -15.92 -8.42 -9.02
N ILE A 305 -16.24 -9.43 -9.82
CA ILE A 305 -16.29 -9.30 -11.29
C ILE A 305 -17.39 -8.32 -11.71
N LEU A 306 -18.55 -8.44 -11.10
CA LEU A 306 -19.68 -7.55 -11.38
C LEU A 306 -19.32 -6.08 -11.10
N LEU A 307 -18.72 -5.81 -9.95
CA LEU A 307 -18.29 -4.45 -9.59
C LEU A 307 -17.22 -3.93 -10.55
N GLY A 308 -16.30 -4.78 -10.94
CA GLY A 308 -15.29 -4.41 -11.95
C GLY A 308 -15.91 -4.04 -13.29
N ALA A 309 -16.93 -4.78 -13.71
CA ALA A 309 -17.62 -4.50 -14.98
C ALA A 309 -18.44 -3.21 -14.92
N LEU A 310 -19.05 -2.89 -13.79
CA LEU A 310 -20.07 -1.85 -13.70
C LEU A 310 -19.59 -0.54 -13.07
N LEU A 311 -18.54 -0.56 -12.25
CA LEU A 311 -18.18 0.59 -11.40
C LEU A 311 -16.68 0.94 -11.41
N SER A 312 -15.85 0.27 -12.17
CA SER A 312 -14.40 0.42 -12.05
C SER A 312 -13.85 1.71 -12.67
N THR A 313 -14.51 2.22 -13.70
CA THR A 313 -14.06 3.44 -14.40
C THR A 313 -15.21 4.41 -14.57
N ASN A 314 -14.90 5.67 -14.92
CA ASN A 314 -15.92 6.68 -15.16
C ASN A 314 -16.85 6.32 -16.33
N SER A 315 -16.38 5.45 -17.26
CA SER A 315 -17.20 5.01 -18.40
C SER A 315 -17.95 3.70 -18.13
N SER A 316 -17.72 3.07 -16.98
CA SER A 316 -18.46 1.85 -16.62
C SER A 316 -19.94 2.18 -16.45
N PRO A 317 -20.86 1.28 -16.87
CA PRO A 317 -22.27 1.66 -17.01
C PRO A 317 -22.92 2.25 -15.76
N LEU A 318 -22.70 1.65 -14.60
CA LEU A 318 -23.35 2.10 -13.39
C LEU A 318 -22.70 3.38 -12.87
N LYS A 319 -21.37 3.44 -12.90
CA LYS A 319 -20.66 4.65 -12.47
C LYS A 319 -20.99 5.82 -13.40
N ALA A 320 -21.00 5.60 -14.71
CA ALA A 320 -21.35 6.66 -15.68
C ALA A 320 -22.76 7.19 -15.43
N ALA A 321 -23.73 6.29 -15.19
CA ALA A 321 -25.11 6.70 -14.92
C ALA A 321 -25.21 7.54 -13.64
N LEU A 322 -24.48 7.15 -12.60
CA LEU A 322 -24.47 7.89 -11.32
C LEU A 322 -23.77 9.24 -11.44
N LEU A 323 -22.64 9.29 -12.18
CA LEU A 323 -21.93 10.56 -12.41
C LEU A 323 -22.80 11.54 -13.21
N ALA A 324 -23.64 11.04 -14.13
CA ALA A 324 -24.54 11.87 -14.93
C ALA A 324 -25.60 12.58 -14.07
N GLU A 325 -25.92 12.06 -12.90
CA GLU A 325 -26.85 12.72 -11.97
C GLU A 325 -26.24 13.96 -11.31
N GLN A 326 -24.92 14.13 -11.39
CA GLN A 326 -24.21 15.31 -10.86
C GLN A 326 -24.46 15.53 -9.36
N LEU A 327 -24.47 14.43 -8.58
CA LEU A 327 -24.66 14.50 -7.13
C LEU A 327 -23.39 14.81 -6.37
N GLY A 328 -22.24 14.48 -6.95
CA GLY A 328 -20.93 14.74 -6.35
C GLY A 328 -19.82 14.64 -7.38
N ALA A 329 -18.57 14.74 -6.92
CA ALA A 329 -17.41 14.75 -7.81
C ALA A 329 -16.95 13.34 -8.21
N ASP A 330 -17.12 12.36 -7.32
CA ASP A 330 -16.65 11.00 -7.60
C ASP A 330 -17.47 10.00 -6.81
N ILE A 331 -17.38 8.73 -7.23
CA ILE A 331 -18.00 7.60 -6.56
C ILE A 331 -16.94 6.51 -6.46
N ASP A 332 -16.66 6.07 -5.23
CA ASP A 332 -15.74 4.97 -4.97
C ASP A 332 -16.50 3.73 -4.57
N ILE A 333 -15.89 2.56 -4.79
CA ILE A 333 -16.43 1.28 -4.36
C ILE A 333 -15.51 0.65 -3.34
N GLY A 334 -16.11 -0.05 -2.37
CA GLY A 334 -15.40 -0.89 -1.44
C GLY A 334 -16.06 -2.25 -1.41
N PHE A 335 -15.25 -3.28 -1.45
CA PHE A 335 -15.75 -4.64 -1.35
C PHE A 335 -14.78 -5.46 -0.51
N ASP A 336 -15.28 -5.99 0.60
CA ASP A 336 -14.48 -6.81 1.51
C ASP A 336 -15.15 -8.17 1.63
N ASP A 337 -14.56 -9.19 1.02
CA ASP A 337 -15.06 -10.55 1.05
C ASP A 337 -14.35 -11.42 2.10
N SER A 338 -13.55 -10.80 2.96
CA SER A 338 -12.72 -11.54 3.93
C SER A 338 -13.41 -11.74 5.28
N THR A 339 -14.54 -11.08 5.53
CA THR A 339 -15.28 -11.21 6.77
C THR A 339 -16.32 -12.33 6.67
N LEU A 340 -16.78 -12.82 7.81
CA LEU A 340 -17.82 -13.87 7.84
C LEU A 340 -19.07 -13.44 7.06
N GLN A 341 -19.37 -12.15 7.10
CA GLN A 341 -20.51 -11.54 6.41
C GLN A 341 -19.98 -10.42 5.50
N PRO A 342 -19.59 -10.76 4.27
CA PRO A 342 -18.98 -9.76 3.36
C PRO A 342 -19.91 -8.62 3.03
N THR A 343 -19.31 -7.46 2.76
CA THR A 343 -20.05 -6.21 2.49
C THR A 343 -19.53 -5.50 1.24
N LEU A 344 -20.47 -4.81 0.60
CA LEU A 344 -20.24 -3.93 -0.54
C LEU A 344 -20.59 -2.51 -0.13
N GLU A 345 -19.76 -1.54 -0.48
CA GLU A 345 -19.97 -0.13 -0.19
C GLU A 345 -19.88 0.73 -1.44
N LEU A 346 -20.74 1.74 -1.53
CA LEU A 346 -20.60 2.81 -2.52
C LEU A 346 -20.43 4.12 -1.76
N LEU A 347 -19.45 4.93 -2.15
CA LEU A 347 -19.12 6.17 -1.46
C LEU A 347 -19.17 7.34 -2.43
N LEU A 348 -20.10 8.26 -2.20
CA LEU A 348 -20.22 9.51 -2.96
C LEU A 348 -19.37 10.58 -2.28
N ARG A 349 -18.47 11.19 -3.05
CA ARG A 349 -17.55 12.23 -2.55
C ARG A 349 -17.85 13.57 -3.20
N GLY A 350 -17.55 14.64 -2.47
CA GLY A 350 -17.69 16.00 -2.99
C GLY A 350 -19.12 16.38 -3.26
N ALA A 351 -20.02 16.02 -2.34
CA ALA A 351 -21.46 16.28 -2.46
C ALA A 351 -21.87 17.44 -1.57
N THR A 352 -23.14 17.89 -1.73
CA THR A 352 -23.81 18.75 -0.76
C THR A 352 -24.74 17.86 0.09
N VAL A 353 -25.25 18.37 1.20
CA VAL A 353 -26.21 17.63 2.03
C VAL A 353 -27.42 17.21 1.19
N ASP A 354 -27.94 18.13 0.40
CA ASP A 354 -29.14 17.87 -0.43
C ASP A 354 -28.85 16.78 -1.48
N SER A 355 -27.70 16.86 -2.19
CA SER A 355 -27.36 15.86 -3.22
C SER A 355 -27.03 14.52 -2.59
N ALA A 356 -26.39 14.49 -1.40
CA ALA A 356 -26.08 13.25 -0.72
C ALA A 356 -27.36 12.45 -0.39
N ARG A 357 -28.41 13.14 -0.01
CA ARG A 357 -29.71 12.50 0.31
C ARG A 357 -30.35 11.85 -0.92
N LYS A 358 -29.93 12.25 -2.12
CA LYS A 358 -30.44 11.71 -3.38
C LYS A 358 -29.66 10.49 -3.88
N PHE A 359 -28.57 10.13 -3.19
CA PHE A 359 -27.66 9.11 -3.70
C PHE A 359 -28.29 7.71 -3.73
N ALA A 360 -28.90 7.25 -2.62
CA ALA A 360 -29.52 5.93 -2.59
C ALA A 360 -30.63 5.77 -3.63
N PRO A 361 -31.57 6.74 -3.78
CA PRO A 361 -32.54 6.65 -4.88
C PRO A 361 -31.91 6.63 -6.25
N ALA A 362 -30.80 7.36 -6.48
CA ALA A 362 -30.10 7.37 -7.76
C ALA A 362 -29.49 6.01 -8.07
N VAL A 363 -28.92 5.34 -7.06
CA VAL A 363 -28.38 3.98 -7.22
C VAL A 363 -29.50 3.01 -7.59
N ARG A 364 -30.63 3.06 -6.88
CA ARG A 364 -31.78 2.21 -7.17
C ARG A 364 -32.26 2.40 -8.62
N LYS A 365 -32.40 3.65 -9.05
CA LYS A 365 -32.79 3.97 -10.41
C LYS A 365 -31.79 3.43 -11.44
N ALA A 366 -30.48 3.64 -11.22
CA ALA A 366 -29.45 3.21 -12.17
C ALA A 366 -29.41 1.69 -12.29
N VAL A 367 -29.54 0.96 -11.17
CA VAL A 367 -29.58 -0.49 -11.19
C VAL A 367 -30.80 -0.98 -11.95
N ASP A 368 -31.98 -0.42 -11.66
CA ASP A 368 -33.22 -0.81 -12.32
C ASP A 368 -33.17 -0.57 -13.83
N GLU A 369 -32.61 0.56 -14.27
CA GLU A 369 -32.46 0.87 -15.69
C GLU A 369 -31.51 -0.12 -16.38
N LEU A 370 -30.40 -0.45 -15.74
CA LEU A 370 -29.45 -1.40 -16.30
C LEU A 370 -30.06 -2.80 -16.42
N LEU A 371 -30.87 -3.21 -15.46
CA LEU A 371 -31.53 -4.53 -15.49
C LEU A 371 -32.55 -4.63 -16.62
N LYS A 372 -33.10 -3.53 -17.13
CA LYS A 372 -34.01 -3.56 -18.26
C LYS A 372 -33.34 -4.01 -19.54
N THR A 373 -32.09 -3.61 -19.75
CA THR A 373 -31.32 -3.98 -20.95
C THR A 373 -30.39 -5.18 -20.72
N GLY A 374 -30.10 -5.48 -19.46
CA GLY A 374 -29.11 -6.51 -19.09
C GLY A 374 -27.69 -5.96 -19.14
N ILE A 375 -26.78 -6.68 -18.48
CA ILE A 375 -25.38 -6.30 -18.43
C ILE A 375 -24.69 -6.77 -19.72
N PRO A 376 -23.98 -5.90 -20.45
CA PRO A 376 -23.29 -6.34 -21.67
C PRO A 376 -22.29 -7.47 -21.40
N HIS A 377 -22.34 -8.51 -22.21
CA HIS A 377 -21.50 -9.70 -22.06
C HIS A 377 -20.02 -9.36 -22.14
N ASP A 378 -19.63 -8.44 -23.05
CA ASP A 378 -18.22 -8.10 -23.22
C ASP A 378 -17.61 -7.40 -22.01
N LEU A 379 -18.41 -6.66 -21.26
CA LEU A 379 -17.96 -6.03 -20.01
C LEU A 379 -17.67 -7.09 -18.95
N LEU A 380 -18.55 -8.07 -18.81
CA LEU A 380 -18.37 -9.15 -17.84
C LEU A 380 -17.15 -10.01 -18.19
N LEU A 381 -17.00 -10.32 -19.48
CA LEU A 381 -15.83 -11.10 -19.93
C LEU A 381 -14.52 -10.35 -19.65
N ALA A 382 -14.48 -9.04 -19.93
CA ALA A 382 -13.30 -8.22 -19.67
C ALA A 382 -12.96 -8.20 -18.17
N ALA A 383 -13.97 -8.00 -17.33
CA ALA A 383 -13.77 -7.96 -15.87
C ALA A 383 -13.30 -9.33 -15.35
N LEU A 384 -13.86 -10.42 -15.86
CA LEU A 384 -13.47 -11.77 -15.48
C LEU A 384 -12.01 -12.03 -15.87
N ASN A 385 -11.62 -11.68 -17.11
CA ASN A 385 -10.25 -11.87 -17.57
C ASN A 385 -9.26 -11.06 -16.74
N GLU A 386 -9.60 -9.81 -16.41
CA GLU A 386 -8.75 -8.95 -15.60
C GLU A 386 -8.56 -9.53 -14.18
N ALA A 387 -9.65 -10.00 -13.58
CA ALA A 387 -9.59 -10.60 -12.24
C ALA A 387 -8.75 -11.90 -12.26
N GLU A 388 -8.91 -12.71 -13.27
CA GLU A 388 -8.14 -13.94 -13.41
C GLU A 388 -6.65 -13.65 -13.58
N PHE A 389 -6.29 -12.67 -14.41
CA PHE A 389 -4.89 -12.27 -14.58
C PHE A 389 -4.32 -11.75 -13.27
N ALA A 390 -5.07 -10.92 -12.55
CA ALA A 390 -4.62 -10.39 -11.26
C ALA A 390 -4.36 -11.53 -10.25
N SER A 391 -5.19 -12.58 -10.27
CA SER A 391 -4.99 -13.71 -9.36
C SER A 391 -3.71 -14.49 -9.70
N LEU A 392 -3.31 -14.50 -10.98
CA LEU A 392 -2.06 -15.15 -11.40
C LEU A 392 -0.84 -14.31 -11.07
N GLU A 393 -0.92 -13.01 -11.30
CA GLU A 393 0.22 -12.11 -11.13
C GLU A 393 0.40 -11.65 -9.68
N ARG A 394 -0.69 -11.61 -8.91
CA ARG A 394 -0.69 -11.22 -7.50
C ARG A 394 0.01 -9.88 -7.29
N PRO A 395 -0.50 -8.81 -7.93
CA PRO A 395 0.12 -7.49 -7.81
C PRO A 395 0.00 -6.96 -6.37
N GLY A 396 0.85 -6.00 -6.05
CA GLY A 396 0.83 -5.36 -4.74
C GLY A 396 2.13 -5.56 -3.99
N SER A 397 2.22 -4.94 -2.84
CA SER A 397 3.45 -4.86 -2.06
C SER A 397 3.67 -6.05 -1.12
N LEU A 398 2.62 -6.80 -0.78
CA LEU A 398 2.78 -7.94 0.13
C LEU A 398 3.49 -9.09 -0.57
N PRO A 399 4.52 -9.69 0.05
CA PRO A 399 5.10 -10.92 -0.50
C PRO A 399 4.02 -12.01 -0.63
N ASP A 400 4.16 -12.86 -1.64
CA ASP A 400 3.16 -13.89 -1.92
C ASP A 400 2.88 -14.77 -0.71
N GLY A 401 3.91 -15.16 0.03
CA GLY A 401 3.73 -16.01 1.21
C GLY A 401 3.01 -15.31 2.35
N VAL A 402 3.21 -13.99 2.48
CA VAL A 402 2.49 -13.22 3.50
C VAL A 402 0.99 -13.15 3.14
N LEU A 403 0.71 -12.89 1.88
CA LEU A 403 -0.69 -12.88 1.40
C LEU A 403 -1.34 -14.24 1.62
N ASP A 404 -0.62 -15.34 1.33
CA ASP A 404 -1.13 -16.68 1.56
C ASP A 404 -1.40 -16.94 3.04
N ALA A 405 -0.53 -16.47 3.94
CA ALA A 405 -0.75 -16.64 5.38
C ALA A 405 -2.02 -15.93 5.84
N ILE A 406 -2.26 -14.70 5.34
CA ILE A 406 -3.49 -13.96 5.66
C ILE A 406 -4.72 -14.72 5.11
N ASN A 407 -4.64 -15.16 3.87
CA ASN A 407 -5.74 -15.90 3.23
C ASN A 407 -6.00 -17.25 3.91
N ALA A 408 -4.93 -17.94 4.34
CA ALA A 408 -5.08 -19.20 5.06
C ALA A 408 -5.79 -18.99 6.40
N ALA A 409 -5.39 -17.98 7.16
CA ALA A 409 -6.04 -17.63 8.42
C ALA A 409 -7.51 -17.28 8.19
N THR A 410 -7.82 -16.57 7.13
CA THR A 410 -9.17 -16.14 6.79
C THR A 410 -10.08 -17.35 6.48
N GLY A 411 -9.64 -18.23 5.59
CA GLY A 411 -10.39 -19.44 5.25
C GLY A 411 -10.59 -20.35 6.45
N TRP A 412 -9.50 -20.55 7.21
CA TRP A 412 -9.56 -21.37 8.44
C TRP A 412 -10.54 -20.77 9.45
N LEU A 413 -10.48 -19.46 9.66
CA LEU A 413 -11.32 -18.79 10.66
C LEU A 413 -12.80 -19.02 10.40
N HIS A 414 -13.22 -18.89 9.14
CA HIS A 414 -14.64 -18.91 8.80
C HIS A 414 -15.18 -20.29 8.45
N THR A 415 -14.33 -21.21 7.95
CA THR A 415 -14.79 -22.51 7.46
C THR A 415 -14.01 -23.70 8.03
N GLY A 416 -12.91 -23.46 8.70
CA GLY A 416 -12.01 -24.54 9.13
C GLY A 416 -11.03 -24.99 8.04
N ASP A 417 -11.14 -24.46 6.82
CA ASP A 417 -10.32 -24.88 5.68
C ASP A 417 -9.34 -23.78 5.31
N ALA A 418 -8.08 -23.93 5.74
CA ALA A 418 -7.03 -22.95 5.45
C ALA A 418 -6.67 -22.87 3.97
N THR A 419 -7.07 -23.84 3.15
CA THR A 419 -6.75 -23.85 1.71
C THR A 419 -7.80 -23.14 0.86
N LEU A 420 -8.94 -22.78 1.44
CA LEU A 420 -10.11 -22.33 0.68
C LEU A 420 -9.80 -21.18 -0.28
N LEU A 421 -9.15 -20.14 0.21
CA LEU A 421 -8.86 -18.94 -0.61
C LEU A 421 -7.65 -19.11 -1.52
N LEU A 422 -6.92 -20.23 -1.40
CA LEU A 422 -5.75 -20.47 -2.24
C LEU A 422 -6.11 -21.17 -3.56
N HIS A 423 -7.35 -21.65 -3.70
CA HIS A 423 -7.86 -22.28 -4.91
C HIS A 423 -8.79 -21.33 -5.65
N THR A 424 -8.43 -20.90 -6.86
CA THR A 424 -9.24 -19.95 -7.64
C THR A 424 -9.59 -20.43 -9.03
N ASP A 425 -8.79 -21.36 -9.60
CA ASP A 425 -8.97 -21.77 -11.00
C ASP A 425 -10.39 -22.30 -11.28
N LYS A 426 -10.91 -23.14 -10.39
CA LYS A 426 -12.25 -23.73 -10.57
C LYS A 426 -13.34 -22.67 -10.46
N LEU A 427 -13.14 -21.66 -9.62
CA LEU A 427 -14.11 -20.57 -9.47
C LEU A 427 -14.19 -19.75 -10.76
N PHE A 428 -13.04 -19.42 -11.35
CA PHE A 428 -13.02 -18.67 -12.62
C PHE A 428 -13.66 -19.47 -13.74
N ALA A 429 -13.38 -20.78 -13.81
CA ALA A 429 -14.00 -21.66 -14.81
C ALA A 429 -15.51 -21.70 -14.66
N ALA A 430 -16.00 -21.84 -13.41
CA ALA A 430 -17.44 -21.87 -13.13
C ALA A 430 -18.11 -20.55 -13.53
N LEU A 431 -17.50 -19.40 -13.19
CA LEU A 431 -18.09 -18.09 -13.51
C LEU A 431 -18.04 -17.82 -15.03
N ARG A 432 -17.00 -18.29 -15.72
CA ARG A 432 -16.91 -18.16 -17.18
C ARG A 432 -18.09 -18.87 -17.85
N SER A 433 -18.45 -20.07 -17.36
CA SER A 433 -19.59 -20.80 -17.89
C SER A 433 -20.93 -20.09 -17.62
N LYS A 434 -20.98 -19.23 -16.62
CA LYS A 434 -22.21 -18.51 -16.23
C LYS A 434 -22.40 -17.18 -16.94
N LEU A 435 -21.44 -16.76 -17.77
CA LEU A 435 -21.56 -15.47 -18.49
C LEU A 435 -22.79 -15.41 -19.39
N GLU A 436 -23.20 -16.51 -19.96
CA GLU A 436 -24.30 -16.58 -20.94
C GLU A 436 -25.66 -16.85 -20.30
N GLU A 437 -25.73 -17.15 -19.01
CA GLU A 437 -26.96 -17.68 -18.37
C GLU A 437 -27.82 -16.64 -17.66
N GLY A 438 -27.46 -15.34 -17.75
CA GLY A 438 -28.15 -14.30 -16.97
C GLY A 438 -27.87 -14.35 -15.48
N TRP A 439 -26.86 -15.12 -15.08
CA TRP A 439 -26.49 -15.27 -13.68
C TRP A 439 -26.04 -13.96 -13.06
N PHE A 440 -25.28 -13.14 -13.81
CA PHE A 440 -24.79 -11.85 -13.29
C PHE A 440 -25.92 -10.81 -13.18
N ASP A 441 -26.92 -10.85 -14.09
CA ASP A 441 -28.09 -9.98 -13.96
C ASP A 441 -28.86 -10.31 -12.69
N ALA A 442 -29.05 -11.59 -12.40
CA ALA A 442 -29.70 -12.05 -11.17
C ALA A 442 -28.92 -11.62 -9.93
N LEU A 443 -27.60 -11.75 -9.98
CA LEU A 443 -26.72 -11.31 -8.88
C LEU A 443 -26.88 -9.81 -8.63
N LEU A 444 -26.86 -9.00 -9.68
CA LEU A 444 -27.06 -7.54 -9.56
C LEU A 444 -28.40 -7.24 -8.90
N ARG A 445 -29.45 -7.89 -9.34
CA ARG A 445 -30.80 -7.70 -8.77
C ARG A 445 -30.81 -8.03 -7.28
N GLU A 446 -30.25 -9.18 -6.91
CA GLU A 446 -30.24 -9.66 -5.52
C GLU A 446 -29.42 -8.74 -4.60
N LEU A 447 -28.25 -8.30 -5.06
CA LEU A 447 -27.35 -7.48 -4.25
C LEU A 447 -27.99 -6.16 -3.84
N PHE A 448 -28.68 -5.49 -4.76
CA PHE A 448 -29.22 -4.17 -4.53
C PHE A 448 -30.70 -4.15 -4.15
N ALA A 449 -31.34 -5.31 -4.03
CA ALA A 449 -32.76 -5.39 -3.62
C ALA A 449 -33.00 -4.87 -2.20
N PRO A 450 -32.18 -5.22 -1.19
CA PRO A 450 -32.39 -4.66 0.15
C PRO A 450 -32.06 -3.17 0.19
N ALA A 451 -32.75 -2.43 1.07
CA ALA A 451 -32.38 -1.04 1.32
C ALA A 451 -30.98 -0.98 1.96
N PRO A 452 -30.10 -0.08 1.51
CA PRO A 452 -28.75 0.01 2.09
C PRO A 452 -28.77 0.66 3.48
N VAL A 453 -27.70 0.41 4.23
CA VAL A 453 -27.34 1.27 5.34
C VAL A 453 -26.76 2.55 4.72
N GLN A 454 -27.18 3.72 5.21
CA GLN A 454 -26.77 5.02 4.66
C GLN A 454 -26.18 5.90 5.75
N VAL A 455 -24.98 6.43 5.51
CA VAL A 455 -24.35 7.39 6.41
C VAL A 455 -23.98 8.63 5.59
N VAL A 456 -24.48 9.79 6.02
CA VAL A 456 -24.13 11.09 5.42
C VAL A 456 -23.20 11.79 6.40
N GLN A 457 -22.01 12.16 5.95
CA GLN A 457 -20.99 12.83 6.75
C GLN A 457 -20.89 14.30 6.35
N ILE A 458 -21.09 15.19 7.33
CA ILE A 458 -21.24 16.62 7.07
C ILE A 458 -20.09 17.40 7.73
N PRO A 459 -19.23 18.10 6.95
CA PRO A 459 -18.17 18.93 7.53
C PRO A 459 -18.74 19.98 8.49
N THR A 460 -18.12 20.09 9.68
CA THR A 460 -18.62 20.93 10.79
C THR A 460 -17.43 21.52 11.55
N ALA A 461 -17.55 22.77 12.06
CA ALA A 461 -16.48 23.42 12.82
C ALA A 461 -16.25 22.72 14.17
N PRO A 462 -14.98 22.60 14.65
CA PRO A 462 -14.65 21.77 15.82
C PRO A 462 -14.86 22.45 17.19
N LYS A 463 -14.84 21.57 18.22
CA LYS A 463 -14.72 21.97 19.66
C LYS A 463 -13.39 21.40 20.18
N THR A 464 -12.67 22.13 21.03
CA THR A 464 -11.25 21.86 21.37
C THR A 464 -10.97 21.08 22.66
N GLU A 465 -9.89 20.21 22.66
CA GLU A 465 -9.30 19.59 23.87
C GLU A 465 -7.88 18.99 23.59
N ASP A 466 -6.99 18.95 24.60
CA ASP A 466 -5.53 18.64 24.47
C ASP A 466 -4.99 17.51 25.34
N ALA A 467 -3.81 16.93 24.96
CA ALA A 467 -3.11 15.88 25.74
C ALA A 467 -1.62 15.60 25.38
N ALA A 468 -0.80 15.03 26.30
CA ALA A 468 0.65 14.76 26.19
C ALA A 468 1.15 13.44 26.85
N ALA A 469 2.35 12.92 26.50
CA ALA A 469 2.81 11.52 26.75
C ALA A 469 4.20 11.27 27.39
N PRO A 470 4.52 10.08 27.96
CA PRO A 470 5.77 9.74 28.67
C PRO A 470 6.69 8.68 28.03
N ALA A 471 7.85 8.39 28.64
CA ALA A 471 9.01 7.69 28.08
C ALA A 471 9.52 6.40 28.79
N ARG A 472 10.31 5.55 28.10
CA ARG A 472 10.86 4.27 28.59
C ARG A 472 12.25 3.88 28.09
N THR A 473 12.89 2.82 28.70
CA THR A 473 14.28 2.42 28.46
C THR A 473 14.49 0.95 28.05
N ASP A 474 15.68 0.61 27.52
CA ASP A 474 15.94 -0.52 26.63
C ASP A 474 17.00 -1.54 27.01
N GLY A 475 16.77 -2.81 26.66
CA GLY A 475 17.74 -3.88 26.61
C GLY A 475 17.99 -4.34 25.19
N LYS A 476 18.96 -5.20 24.94
CA LYS A 476 19.35 -5.68 23.63
C LYS A 476 18.81 -7.07 23.30
N LEU A 477 18.24 -7.24 22.11
CA LEU A 477 17.74 -8.54 21.64
C LEU A 477 18.91 -9.52 21.46
N VAL A 478 18.79 -10.72 22.04
CA VAL A 478 19.80 -11.76 21.92
C VAL A 478 19.19 -12.94 21.16
N LEU A 479 19.61 -13.10 19.90
CA LEU A 479 19.17 -14.20 19.07
C LEU A 479 20.10 -15.40 19.24
N GLU A 480 19.56 -16.60 19.06
CA GLU A 480 20.32 -17.82 19.17
C GLU A 480 21.41 -17.90 18.07
N HIS A 481 21.10 -17.43 16.87
CA HIS A 481 22.03 -17.44 15.73
C HIS A 481 22.01 -16.08 15.02
N PRO A 482 22.65 -15.05 15.60
CA PRO A 482 22.63 -13.72 14.98
C PRO A 482 23.27 -13.74 13.60
N LEU A 483 22.68 -12.96 12.68
CA LEU A 483 23.23 -12.84 11.34
C LEU A 483 24.49 -11.98 11.33
N THR A 484 25.38 -12.29 10.41
CA THR A 484 26.61 -11.54 10.16
C THR A 484 26.69 -11.20 8.68
N ALA A 485 27.65 -10.38 8.31
CA ALA A 485 27.87 -10.02 6.91
C ALA A 485 28.14 -11.28 6.04
N ALA A 486 28.62 -12.34 6.63
CA ALA A 486 28.87 -13.61 5.91
C ALA A 486 27.58 -14.31 5.46
N ASP A 487 26.45 -13.98 6.09
CA ASP A 487 25.14 -14.54 5.72
C ASP A 487 24.53 -13.85 4.50
N LEU A 488 25.07 -12.70 4.08
CA LEU A 488 24.60 -11.99 2.90
C LEU A 488 25.01 -12.77 1.65
N GLY A 489 24.06 -13.00 0.76
CA GLY A 489 24.31 -13.65 -0.51
C GLY A 489 25.08 -12.74 -1.46
N ALA A 490 25.53 -13.30 -2.57
CA ALA A 490 26.25 -12.55 -3.60
C ALA A 490 25.32 -11.64 -4.43
N GLY A 491 24.04 -11.84 -4.30
CA GLY A 491 23.08 -11.18 -5.17
C GLY A 491 22.90 -11.98 -6.46
N ASP A 492 21.82 -11.73 -7.16
CA ASP A 492 21.53 -12.42 -8.41
C ASP A 492 22.21 -11.69 -9.58
N ALA A 493 22.74 -12.47 -10.51
CA ALA A 493 23.28 -11.91 -11.75
C ALA A 493 22.15 -11.27 -12.56
N THR A 494 22.42 -10.10 -13.12
CA THR A 494 21.46 -9.42 -13.99
C THR A 494 21.39 -10.16 -15.34
N PRO A 495 20.19 -10.54 -15.80
CA PRO A 495 20.08 -11.14 -17.12
C PRO A 495 20.59 -10.18 -18.20
N GLN A 496 21.33 -10.72 -19.16
CA GLN A 496 21.90 -9.92 -20.24
C GLN A 496 20.80 -9.47 -21.21
N GLY A 497 20.64 -8.15 -21.33
CA GLY A 497 19.77 -7.56 -22.32
C GLY A 497 20.52 -7.28 -23.62
N SER A 498 19.77 -7.11 -24.71
CA SER A 498 20.33 -6.72 -25.99
C SER A 498 19.47 -5.61 -26.61
N ALA A 499 20.10 -4.77 -27.42
CA ALA A 499 19.41 -3.65 -28.06
C ALA A 499 19.69 -3.68 -29.57
N GLU A 500 18.66 -3.35 -30.36
CA GLU A 500 18.78 -3.23 -31.81
C GLU A 500 17.90 -2.08 -32.30
N GLN A 501 18.18 -1.57 -33.49
CA GLN A 501 17.35 -0.53 -34.10
C GLN A 501 16.32 -1.20 -35.01
N LEU A 502 15.06 -0.78 -34.86
CA LEU A 502 13.97 -1.36 -35.63
C LEU A 502 12.84 -0.35 -35.80
N ALA A 503 12.43 -0.06 -37.01
CA ALA A 503 11.25 0.77 -37.30
C ALA A 503 11.30 2.16 -36.67
N GLY A 504 12.50 2.72 -36.51
CA GLY A 504 12.71 4.05 -35.94
C GLY A 504 12.83 4.03 -34.43
N ALA A 505 12.79 2.85 -33.80
CA ALA A 505 12.87 2.70 -32.35
C ALA A 505 14.08 1.85 -31.96
N THR A 506 14.50 1.95 -30.69
CA THR A 506 15.43 1.00 -30.08
C THR A 506 14.60 -0.13 -29.46
N LEU A 507 14.80 -1.35 -29.93
CA LEU A 507 14.15 -2.52 -29.36
C LEU A 507 15.10 -3.11 -28.32
N LEU A 508 14.70 -3.05 -27.04
CA LEU A 508 15.48 -3.55 -25.90
C LEU A 508 14.86 -4.89 -25.46
N ARG A 509 15.65 -5.95 -25.52
CA ARG A 509 15.14 -7.27 -25.21
C ARG A 509 15.78 -7.83 -23.97
N HIS A 510 14.97 -8.36 -23.06
CA HIS A 510 15.40 -9.12 -21.87
C HIS A 510 14.71 -10.48 -21.91
N PRO A 511 15.47 -11.59 -22.01
CA PRO A 511 14.84 -12.90 -22.01
C PRO A 511 14.10 -13.19 -20.70
N SER A 512 12.93 -13.77 -20.81
CA SER A 512 12.09 -14.05 -19.64
C SER A 512 11.09 -15.15 -20.01
N ALA A 513 10.66 -15.91 -19.01
CA ALA A 513 9.61 -16.91 -19.14
C ALA A 513 8.40 -16.46 -18.31
N GLY A 514 7.22 -16.92 -18.67
CA GLY A 514 5.99 -16.56 -17.97
C GLY A 514 5.28 -15.40 -18.64
N SER A 515 4.72 -14.51 -17.84
CA SER A 515 4.04 -13.32 -18.37
C SER A 515 5.02 -12.42 -19.12
N LEU A 516 4.50 -11.75 -20.14
CA LEU A 516 5.28 -10.87 -20.98
C LEU A 516 5.05 -9.42 -20.55
N TYR A 517 6.14 -8.65 -20.49
CA TYR A 517 6.06 -7.22 -20.20
C TYR A 517 6.61 -6.45 -21.41
N LEU A 518 5.79 -5.52 -21.90
CA LEU A 518 6.10 -4.72 -23.08
C LEU A 518 5.92 -3.26 -22.75
N ASN A 519 7.03 -2.51 -22.71
CA ASN A 519 7.03 -1.11 -22.29
C ASN A 519 7.54 -0.22 -23.42
N PHE A 520 6.82 0.88 -23.67
CA PHE A 520 7.18 1.85 -24.71
C PHE A 520 7.58 3.15 -24.02
N TYR A 521 8.84 3.54 -24.15
CA TYR A 521 9.41 4.72 -23.50
C TYR A 521 9.68 5.82 -24.51
N TYR A 522 8.94 6.92 -24.44
CA TYR A 522 9.16 8.12 -25.25
C TYR A 522 10.00 9.12 -24.47
N ASP A 523 11.11 9.54 -25.05
CA ASP A 523 12.01 10.49 -24.41
C ASP A 523 11.35 11.85 -24.25
N LEU A 524 11.48 12.45 -23.07
CA LEU A 524 10.91 13.78 -22.78
C LEU A 524 12.00 14.82 -22.53
N GLY A 525 13.19 14.63 -23.12
CA GLY A 525 14.31 15.52 -22.89
C GLY A 525 14.10 16.94 -23.40
N THR A 526 13.15 17.13 -24.33
CA THR A 526 12.93 18.45 -24.95
C THR A 526 11.67 19.16 -24.44
N VAL A 527 10.87 18.50 -23.56
CA VAL A 527 9.65 19.16 -23.08
C VAL A 527 9.98 20.19 -22.01
N THR A 528 9.14 21.22 -21.89
CA THR A 528 9.27 22.24 -20.85
C THR A 528 8.67 21.71 -19.54
N PRO A 529 8.99 22.33 -18.40
CA PRO A 529 8.34 21.93 -17.13
C PRO A 529 6.82 22.03 -17.18
N GLU A 530 6.28 23.05 -17.84
CA GLU A 530 4.83 23.17 -18.00
C GLU A 530 4.27 22.03 -18.84
N GLU A 531 4.93 21.70 -19.95
CA GLU A 531 4.50 20.59 -20.82
C GLU A 531 4.54 19.26 -20.06
N LEU A 532 5.50 19.12 -19.15
CA LEU A 532 5.59 17.90 -18.33
C LEU A 532 4.32 17.70 -17.48
N GLN A 533 3.79 18.80 -16.91
CA GLN A 533 2.53 18.74 -16.16
C GLN A 533 1.36 18.34 -17.04
N TYR A 534 1.29 18.88 -18.26
CA TYR A 534 0.24 18.50 -19.21
C TYR A 534 0.34 17.03 -19.59
N LEU A 535 1.56 16.53 -19.82
CA LEU A 535 1.77 15.11 -20.15
C LEU A 535 1.37 14.21 -18.98
N ASN A 536 1.63 14.64 -17.76
CA ASN A 536 1.19 13.89 -16.58
C ASN A 536 -0.33 13.81 -16.54
N LEU A 537 -1.01 14.92 -16.79
CA LEU A 537 -2.48 14.93 -16.84
C LEU A 537 -2.99 14.04 -17.98
N LEU A 538 -2.30 14.04 -19.13
CA LEU A 538 -2.67 13.19 -20.26
C LEU A 538 -2.75 11.72 -19.82
N THR A 539 -1.81 11.26 -19.02
CA THR A 539 -1.80 9.86 -18.58
C THR A 539 -3.04 9.50 -17.74
N ASP A 540 -3.67 10.49 -17.11
CA ASP A 540 -4.87 10.28 -16.30
C ASP A 540 -6.16 10.40 -17.12
N VAL A 541 -6.13 11.05 -18.29
CA VAL A 541 -7.35 11.24 -19.07
C VAL A 541 -7.50 10.27 -20.25
N LEU A 542 -6.44 9.55 -20.61
CA LEU A 542 -6.47 8.66 -21.78
C LEU A 542 -7.58 7.61 -21.71
N ASP A 543 -7.86 7.07 -20.54
CA ASP A 543 -8.88 6.02 -20.40
C ASP A 543 -10.29 6.58 -20.24
N GLU A 544 -10.45 7.91 -20.31
CA GLU A 544 -11.75 8.58 -20.20
C GLU A 544 -12.28 9.03 -21.56
N LEU A 545 -11.50 8.87 -22.62
CA LEU A 545 -11.76 9.50 -23.92
C LEU A 545 -11.92 8.48 -25.04
N ASP A 546 -12.75 8.84 -26.01
CA ASP A 546 -13.01 8.02 -27.19
C ASP A 546 -11.85 8.08 -28.19
N THR A 547 -11.78 7.07 -29.05
CA THR A 547 -11.00 7.12 -30.30
C THR A 547 -11.99 7.12 -31.47
N PRO A 548 -11.55 7.36 -32.70
CA PRO A 548 -12.47 7.21 -33.86
C PRO A 548 -13.04 5.80 -34.01
N ALA A 549 -12.32 4.77 -33.53
CA ALA A 549 -12.75 3.39 -33.69
C ALA A 549 -13.60 2.88 -32.53
N HIS A 550 -13.40 3.42 -31.32
CA HIS A 550 -14.04 2.88 -30.13
C HIS A 550 -14.40 4.00 -29.15
N THR A 551 -15.48 3.80 -28.40
CA THR A 551 -15.76 4.67 -27.23
C THR A 551 -14.74 4.36 -26.15
N ALA A 552 -14.62 5.24 -25.16
CA ALA A 552 -13.75 5.02 -23.99
C ALA A 552 -14.07 3.68 -23.32
N GLN A 553 -15.35 3.38 -23.13
CA GLN A 553 -15.79 2.13 -22.52
C GLN A 553 -15.37 0.92 -23.37
N GLN A 554 -15.59 0.99 -24.69
CA GLN A 554 -15.22 -0.10 -25.59
C GLN A 554 -13.73 -0.36 -25.55
N LEU A 555 -12.92 0.71 -25.56
CA LEU A 555 -11.46 0.55 -25.54
C LEU A 555 -10.98 0.02 -24.19
N ASN A 556 -11.56 0.48 -23.09
CA ASN A 556 -11.23 -0.03 -21.77
C ASN A 556 -11.58 -1.52 -21.67
N THR A 557 -12.71 -1.91 -22.25
CA THR A 557 -13.13 -3.33 -22.32
C THR A 557 -12.10 -4.16 -23.11
N LEU A 558 -11.64 -3.65 -24.26
CA LEU A 558 -10.62 -4.35 -25.06
C LEU A 558 -9.31 -4.47 -24.28
N ARG A 559 -8.90 -3.43 -23.59
CA ARG A 559 -7.69 -3.46 -22.76
C ARG A 559 -7.79 -4.54 -21.69
N SER A 560 -8.91 -4.58 -20.97
CA SER A 560 -9.12 -5.59 -19.92
C SER A 560 -9.21 -7.01 -20.48
N THR A 561 -9.79 -7.16 -21.68
CA THR A 561 -9.95 -8.48 -22.29
C THR A 561 -8.61 -9.07 -22.75
N TRP A 562 -7.74 -8.25 -23.34
CA TRP A 562 -6.52 -8.72 -23.98
C TRP A 562 -5.24 -8.48 -23.18
N LEU A 563 -5.28 -7.56 -22.22
CA LEU A 563 -4.10 -7.17 -21.45
C LEU A 563 -4.36 -7.45 -19.97
N GLY A 564 -3.37 -7.97 -19.27
CA GLY A 564 -3.49 -8.18 -17.84
C GLY A 564 -3.45 -6.85 -17.07
N ASP A 565 -2.61 -5.93 -17.57
CA ASP A 565 -2.53 -4.58 -17.04
C ASP A 565 -2.05 -3.67 -18.17
N SER A 566 -2.52 -2.44 -18.16
CA SER A 566 -2.07 -1.43 -19.11
C SER A 566 -2.11 -0.07 -18.46
N ARG A 567 -1.00 0.66 -18.55
CA ARG A 567 -0.88 1.98 -17.92
C ARG A 567 -0.07 2.92 -18.78
N ALA A 568 -0.48 4.18 -18.78
CA ALA A 568 0.36 5.27 -19.26
C ALA A 568 0.85 6.06 -18.05
N GLN A 569 2.14 6.39 -18.01
CA GLN A 569 2.71 7.09 -16.86
C GLN A 569 3.95 7.87 -17.28
N LEU A 570 4.40 8.77 -16.42
CA LEU A 570 5.71 9.41 -16.58
C LEU A 570 6.70 8.71 -15.67
N ASP A 571 7.89 8.46 -16.19
CA ASP A 571 9.03 7.95 -15.42
C ASP A 571 10.12 9.01 -15.39
N LEU A 572 10.65 9.24 -14.19
CA LEU A 572 11.71 10.22 -13.96
C LEU A 572 12.86 9.47 -13.27
N TRP A 573 13.92 9.20 -14.01
CA TRP A 573 15.02 8.36 -13.53
C TRP A 573 16.34 9.08 -13.66
N THR A 574 17.16 9.03 -12.59
CA THR A 574 18.50 9.63 -12.59
C THR A 574 19.53 8.56 -12.27
N GLY A 575 20.67 8.62 -12.92
CA GLY A 575 21.78 7.72 -12.67
C GLY A 575 22.44 7.95 -11.32
N ARG A 576 23.36 7.08 -10.96
CA ARG A 576 23.95 7.01 -9.61
C ARG A 576 25.09 8.00 -9.37
N GLN A 577 25.68 8.52 -10.44
CA GLN A 577 26.84 9.42 -10.32
C GLN A 577 26.39 10.85 -10.05
N GLU A 578 27.21 11.59 -9.31
CA GLU A 578 26.95 13.00 -9.06
C GLU A 578 26.84 13.74 -10.41
N GLY A 579 25.79 14.52 -10.57
CA GLY A 579 25.53 15.24 -11.82
C GLY A 579 24.95 14.38 -12.93
N ALA A 580 24.55 13.14 -12.62
CA ALA A 580 23.95 12.25 -13.62
C ALA A 580 22.71 12.87 -14.24
N PRO A 581 22.48 12.63 -15.54
CA PRO A 581 21.31 13.22 -16.21
C PRO A 581 20.00 12.61 -15.73
N CYS A 582 18.94 13.41 -15.82
CA CYS A 582 17.56 12.96 -15.56
C CYS A 582 16.96 12.42 -16.86
N HIS A 583 16.54 11.18 -16.85
CA HIS A 583 15.85 10.52 -17.96
C HIS A 583 14.36 10.58 -17.71
N ALA A 584 13.68 11.50 -18.37
CA ALA A 584 12.23 11.65 -18.27
C ALA A 584 11.58 10.93 -19.45
N LYS A 585 10.59 10.10 -19.18
CA LYS A 585 9.92 9.28 -20.21
C LYS A 585 8.41 9.33 -20.05
N LEU A 586 7.71 9.41 -21.18
CA LEU A 586 6.30 9.05 -21.25
C LEU A 586 6.28 7.55 -21.55
N THR A 587 5.69 6.77 -20.69
CA THR A 587 5.79 5.32 -20.77
C THR A 587 4.40 4.69 -20.92
N LEU A 588 4.27 3.77 -21.89
CA LEU A 588 3.13 2.88 -21.99
C LEU A 588 3.59 1.51 -21.49
N CYS A 589 3.03 1.05 -20.37
CA CYS A 589 3.38 -0.23 -19.75
C CYS A 589 2.28 -1.25 -20.00
N LEU A 590 2.62 -2.38 -20.61
CA LEU A 590 1.67 -3.44 -20.91
C LEU A 590 2.15 -4.75 -20.28
N SER A 591 1.23 -5.46 -19.58
CA SER A 591 1.47 -6.81 -19.07
C SER A 591 0.48 -7.73 -19.77
N LEU A 592 0.94 -8.85 -20.31
CA LEU A 592 0.09 -9.68 -21.15
C LEU A 592 0.57 -11.13 -21.26
N LEU A 593 -0.30 -11.98 -21.76
CA LEU A 593 0.09 -13.32 -22.19
C LEU A 593 0.66 -13.24 -23.60
N GLU A 594 1.64 -14.07 -23.92
CA GLU A 594 2.34 -14.01 -25.20
C GLU A 594 1.38 -14.10 -26.41
N ARG A 595 0.32 -14.92 -26.30
CA ARG A 595 -0.66 -15.07 -27.38
C ARG A 595 -1.41 -13.76 -27.70
N SER A 596 -1.40 -12.79 -26.79
CA SER A 596 -2.08 -11.51 -26.97
C SER A 596 -1.17 -10.42 -27.54
N LEU A 597 0.06 -10.72 -27.91
CA LEU A 597 1.04 -9.72 -28.31
C LEU A 597 0.56 -8.86 -29.49
N GLU A 598 -0.02 -9.45 -30.52
CA GLU A 598 -0.51 -8.70 -31.67
C GLU A 598 -1.61 -7.72 -31.26
N LYS A 599 -2.57 -8.19 -30.44
CA LYS A 599 -3.65 -7.34 -29.93
C LYS A 599 -3.10 -6.24 -29.04
N ALA A 600 -2.09 -6.55 -28.22
CA ALA A 600 -1.48 -5.56 -27.31
C ALA A 600 -0.87 -4.40 -28.09
N VAL A 601 -0.13 -4.69 -29.17
CA VAL A 601 0.48 -3.65 -29.99
C VAL A 601 -0.62 -2.81 -30.67
N GLU A 602 -1.65 -3.46 -31.18
CA GLU A 602 -2.78 -2.79 -31.84
C GLU A 602 -3.53 -1.87 -30.88
N ILE A 603 -3.93 -2.42 -29.73
CA ILE A 603 -4.74 -1.71 -28.73
C ILE A 603 -3.91 -0.59 -28.07
N GLY A 604 -2.66 -0.88 -27.72
CA GLY A 604 -1.77 0.13 -27.13
C GLY A 604 -1.55 1.30 -28.07
N GLY A 605 -1.34 1.01 -29.36
CA GLY A 605 -1.17 2.04 -30.36
C GLY A 605 -2.42 2.91 -30.54
N GLU A 606 -3.59 2.29 -30.60
CA GLU A 606 -4.86 3.03 -30.67
C GLU A 606 -5.04 3.93 -29.46
N TRP A 607 -4.83 3.39 -28.27
CA TRP A 607 -5.04 4.10 -27.00
C TRP A 607 -4.15 5.34 -26.91
N LEU A 608 -2.87 5.18 -27.23
CA LEU A 608 -1.92 6.27 -27.08
C LEU A 608 -2.01 7.29 -28.23
N TYR A 609 -2.18 6.85 -29.47
CA TYR A 609 -2.10 7.70 -30.67
C TYR A 609 -3.44 8.28 -31.13
N ASP A 610 -4.53 7.51 -30.95
CA ASP A 610 -5.81 7.84 -31.58
C ASP A 610 -6.84 8.46 -30.64
N THR A 611 -6.58 8.49 -29.32
CA THR A 611 -7.50 9.09 -28.37
C THR A 611 -7.76 10.55 -28.74
N VAL A 612 -9.05 10.93 -28.81
CA VAL A 612 -9.47 12.26 -29.26
C VAL A 612 -9.44 13.22 -28.07
N LEU A 613 -8.53 14.20 -28.15
CA LEU A 613 -8.26 15.11 -27.04
C LEU A 613 -9.04 16.44 -27.14
N THR A 614 -9.76 16.68 -28.23
CA THR A 614 -10.51 17.92 -28.41
C THR A 614 -12.00 17.63 -28.65
N GLY A 615 -12.83 18.64 -28.45
CA GLY A 615 -14.26 18.52 -28.65
C GLY A 615 -15.05 18.45 -27.36
N ALA A 616 -16.38 18.52 -27.44
CA ALA A 616 -17.25 18.63 -26.28
C ALA A 616 -17.15 17.45 -25.30
N ALA A 617 -17.05 16.24 -25.82
CA ALA A 617 -16.94 15.04 -24.98
C ALA A 617 -15.64 15.05 -24.18
N ALA A 618 -14.53 15.45 -24.81
CA ALA A 618 -13.23 15.54 -24.13
C ALA A 618 -13.28 16.62 -23.06
N GLU A 619 -13.89 17.77 -23.37
CA GLU A 619 -13.95 18.88 -22.42
C GLU A 619 -14.74 18.50 -21.16
N ALA A 620 -15.83 17.76 -21.32
CA ALA A 620 -16.62 17.26 -20.19
C ALA A 620 -15.79 16.28 -19.33
N ALA A 621 -15.02 15.41 -19.98
CA ALA A 621 -14.15 14.47 -19.28
C ALA A 621 -13.06 15.20 -18.49
N TYR A 622 -12.48 16.27 -19.05
CA TYR A 622 -11.44 17.04 -18.36
C TYR A 622 -11.99 17.67 -17.08
N ALA A 623 -13.17 18.29 -17.15
CA ALA A 623 -13.78 18.91 -15.96
C ALA A 623 -13.96 17.87 -14.85
N ARG A 624 -14.44 16.68 -15.20
CA ARG A 624 -14.65 15.59 -14.26
C ARG A 624 -13.33 15.06 -13.68
N VAL A 625 -12.39 14.73 -14.54
CA VAL A 625 -11.13 14.09 -14.10
C VAL A 625 -10.29 15.05 -13.26
N VAL A 626 -10.18 16.31 -13.66
CA VAL A 626 -9.40 17.28 -12.89
C VAL A 626 -10.00 17.47 -11.50
N SER A 627 -11.35 17.53 -11.40
CA SER A 627 -12.03 17.61 -10.09
C SER A 627 -11.71 16.37 -9.22
N GLN A 628 -11.72 15.18 -9.82
CA GLN A 628 -11.45 13.94 -9.11
C GLN A 628 -10.00 13.89 -8.62
N LEU A 629 -9.05 14.33 -9.46
CA LEU A 629 -7.63 14.36 -9.10
C LEU A 629 -7.36 15.34 -7.96
N LYS A 630 -7.99 16.53 -8.02
CA LYS A 630 -7.85 17.53 -6.95
C LYS A 630 -8.32 16.94 -5.62
N LEU A 631 -9.51 16.35 -5.62
CA LEU A 631 -10.10 15.76 -4.42
C LEU A 631 -9.20 14.65 -3.84
N ARG A 632 -8.68 13.80 -4.71
CA ARG A 632 -7.78 12.72 -4.30
C ARG A 632 -6.50 13.26 -3.65
N MET A 633 -5.91 14.31 -4.23
CA MET A 633 -4.71 14.91 -3.67
C MET A 633 -4.97 15.51 -2.29
N GLU A 634 -6.11 16.15 -2.09
CA GLU A 634 -6.45 16.72 -0.78
C GLU A 634 -6.52 15.63 0.29
N GLN A 635 -7.04 14.47 -0.04
CA GLN A 635 -7.08 13.33 0.87
C GLN A 635 -5.67 12.80 1.16
N LEU A 636 -4.84 12.72 0.13
CA LEU A 636 -3.46 12.21 0.27
C LEU A 636 -2.60 13.16 1.10
N PHE A 637 -2.82 14.47 1.06
CA PHE A 637 -2.09 15.40 1.92
C PHE A 637 -2.27 15.02 3.39
N ILE A 638 -3.46 14.60 3.77
CA ILE A 638 -3.77 14.21 5.16
C ILE A 638 -3.12 12.86 5.50
N GLN A 639 -3.11 11.93 4.56
CA GLN A 639 -2.65 10.55 4.79
C GLN A 639 -1.14 10.37 4.63
N GLN A 640 -0.53 11.14 3.73
CA GLN A 640 0.85 10.94 3.28
C GLN A 640 1.63 12.26 3.22
N GLY A 641 1.39 13.14 4.18
CA GLY A 641 2.03 14.46 4.17
C GLY A 641 3.55 14.41 4.14
N ASN A 642 4.15 13.39 4.74
CA ASN A 642 5.61 13.21 4.72
C ASN A 642 6.15 13.03 3.29
N GLU A 643 5.42 12.33 2.44
CA GLU A 643 5.84 12.14 1.04
C GLU A 643 5.78 13.45 0.26
N PHE A 644 4.70 14.22 0.45
CA PHE A 644 4.58 15.52 -0.21
C PHE A 644 5.64 16.50 0.29
N ALA A 645 5.94 16.46 1.58
CA ALA A 645 6.97 17.32 2.16
C ALA A 645 8.36 16.98 1.60
N SER A 646 8.70 15.69 1.53
CA SER A 646 10.01 15.28 0.99
C SER A 646 10.12 15.59 -0.51
N THR A 647 9.05 15.40 -1.27
CA THR A 647 9.01 15.72 -2.70
C THR A 647 9.26 17.22 -2.90
N ARG A 648 8.60 18.05 -2.09
CA ARG A 648 8.77 19.50 -2.14
C ARG A 648 10.22 19.92 -1.86
N ALA A 649 10.83 19.31 -0.83
CA ALA A 649 12.21 19.61 -0.44
C ALA A 649 13.21 19.19 -1.53
N ARG A 650 13.00 18.03 -2.13
CA ARG A 650 13.90 17.51 -3.18
C ARG A 650 13.93 18.41 -4.41
N ALA A 651 12.86 19.15 -4.66
CA ALA A 651 12.76 20.02 -5.84
C ALA A 651 13.78 21.14 -5.85
N HIS A 652 14.33 21.50 -4.69
CA HIS A 652 15.34 22.58 -4.59
C HIS A 652 16.74 22.12 -5.03
N TYR A 653 17.00 20.81 -5.06
CA TYR A 653 18.38 20.33 -5.10
C TYR A 653 18.77 19.58 -6.36
N TYR A 654 17.80 19.00 -7.10
CA TYR A 654 18.15 18.29 -8.33
C TYR A 654 16.94 18.16 -9.26
N VAL A 655 17.26 17.96 -10.54
CA VAL A 655 16.27 18.04 -11.63
C VAL A 655 15.15 17.01 -11.47
N GLU A 656 15.49 15.76 -11.14
CA GLU A 656 14.46 14.73 -10.95
C GLU A 656 13.48 15.13 -9.82
N GLY A 657 14.02 15.71 -8.75
CA GLY A 657 13.18 16.20 -7.64
C GLY A 657 12.24 17.31 -8.09
N ALA A 658 12.75 18.25 -8.87
CA ALA A 658 11.93 19.36 -9.40
C ALA A 658 10.85 18.84 -10.35
N ALA A 659 11.20 17.89 -11.21
CA ALA A 659 10.22 17.29 -12.14
C ALA A 659 9.15 16.52 -11.38
N ASP A 660 9.54 15.76 -10.35
CA ASP A 660 8.62 15.00 -9.53
C ASP A 660 7.64 15.93 -8.80
N GLU A 661 8.15 17.03 -8.24
CA GLU A 661 7.30 18.03 -7.59
C GLU A 661 6.27 18.61 -8.57
N ALA A 662 6.70 18.89 -9.80
CA ALA A 662 5.82 19.43 -10.83
C ALA A 662 4.68 18.45 -11.19
N CYS A 663 4.96 17.14 -11.11
CA CYS A 663 4.01 16.11 -11.57
C CYS A 663 3.19 15.47 -10.44
N THR A 664 3.73 15.44 -9.19
CA THR A 664 3.07 14.72 -8.10
C THR A 664 2.91 15.54 -6.82
N GLY A 665 3.54 16.70 -6.73
CA GLY A 665 3.58 17.47 -5.49
C GLY A 665 2.58 18.62 -5.43
N VAL A 666 2.83 19.53 -4.50
CA VAL A 666 1.97 20.71 -4.32
C VAL A 666 1.90 21.55 -5.61
N SER A 667 2.98 21.60 -6.38
CA SER A 667 2.98 22.32 -7.67
C SER A 667 1.96 21.73 -8.64
N TYR A 668 1.81 20.41 -8.66
CA TYR A 668 0.80 19.77 -9.50
C TYR A 668 -0.61 20.07 -8.99
N TYR A 669 -0.80 20.07 -7.67
CA TYR A 669 -2.07 20.46 -7.07
C TYR A 669 -2.45 21.90 -7.51
N HIS A 670 -1.51 22.84 -7.45
CA HIS A 670 -1.74 24.19 -7.93
C HIS A 670 -2.12 24.24 -9.42
N PHE A 671 -1.46 23.39 -10.21
CA PHE A 671 -1.77 23.25 -11.64
C PHE A 671 -3.23 22.81 -11.83
N LEU A 672 -3.68 21.80 -11.07
CA LEU A 672 -5.07 21.32 -11.16
C LEU A 672 -6.07 22.39 -10.71
N CYS A 673 -5.77 23.07 -9.61
CA CYS A 673 -6.64 24.15 -9.10
C CYS A 673 -6.78 25.28 -10.12
N ASN A 674 -5.67 25.64 -10.78
CA ASN A 674 -5.67 26.68 -11.81
C ASN A 674 -6.52 26.28 -13.02
N LEU A 675 -6.43 24.99 -13.44
CA LEU A 675 -7.27 24.51 -14.54
C LEU A 675 -8.76 24.61 -14.19
N LEU A 676 -9.13 24.28 -12.96
CA LEU A 676 -10.53 24.36 -12.52
C LEU A 676 -11.01 25.80 -12.43
N GLU A 677 -10.16 26.69 -11.94
CA GLU A 677 -10.52 28.11 -11.81
C GLU A 677 -10.76 28.74 -13.18
N LYS A 678 -9.87 28.48 -14.15
CA LYS A 678 -10.02 29.02 -15.51
C LYS A 678 -11.14 28.34 -16.28
N ALA A 679 -11.31 27.03 -16.07
CA ALA A 679 -12.32 26.20 -16.74
C ALA A 679 -12.28 26.34 -18.27
N ASP A 680 -11.11 26.55 -18.84
CA ASP A 680 -10.94 26.64 -20.29
C ASP A 680 -10.53 25.28 -20.83
N TRP A 681 -11.50 24.36 -20.89
CA TRP A 681 -11.25 22.98 -21.27
C TRP A 681 -10.89 22.84 -22.75
N SER A 682 -11.33 23.77 -23.59
CA SER A 682 -10.96 23.80 -25.00
C SER A 682 -9.45 24.07 -25.15
N ALA A 683 -8.93 25.05 -24.41
CA ALA A 683 -7.50 25.35 -24.41
C ALA A 683 -6.68 24.18 -23.86
N LEU A 684 -7.17 23.52 -22.83
CA LEU A 684 -6.51 22.33 -22.29
C LEU A 684 -6.41 21.22 -23.33
N GLY A 685 -7.51 20.94 -24.02
CA GLY A 685 -7.52 19.90 -25.04
C GLY A 685 -6.55 20.19 -26.18
N ALA A 686 -6.51 21.45 -26.63
CA ALA A 686 -5.58 21.87 -27.70
C ALA A 686 -4.13 21.69 -27.26
N LYS A 687 -3.83 22.03 -26.00
CA LYS A 687 -2.46 21.92 -25.46
C LYS A 687 -2.04 20.46 -25.33
N LEU A 688 -2.93 19.61 -24.80
CA LEU A 688 -2.66 18.17 -24.68
C LEU A 688 -2.42 17.55 -26.06
N ASP A 689 -3.24 17.90 -27.04
CA ASP A 689 -3.12 17.37 -28.39
C ASP A 689 -1.79 17.78 -29.04
N ALA A 690 -1.41 19.04 -28.89
CA ALA A 690 -0.16 19.55 -29.47
C ALA A 690 1.07 18.87 -28.87
N VAL A 691 1.11 18.75 -27.53
CA VAL A 691 2.26 18.16 -26.85
C VAL A 691 2.33 16.66 -27.14
N ARG A 692 1.21 15.93 -27.07
CA ARG A 692 1.18 14.51 -27.39
C ARG A 692 1.66 14.27 -28.82
N SER A 693 1.14 15.00 -29.77
CA SER A 693 1.50 14.82 -31.18
C SER A 693 2.99 14.99 -31.41
N ARG A 694 3.56 16.05 -30.83
CA ARG A 694 5.00 16.31 -30.98
C ARG A 694 5.83 15.17 -30.39
N VAL A 695 5.49 14.72 -29.16
CA VAL A 695 6.23 13.66 -28.48
C VAL A 695 6.13 12.35 -29.27
N LEU A 696 4.91 11.92 -29.62
CA LEU A 696 4.74 10.63 -30.29
C LEU A 696 5.37 10.59 -31.68
N GLN A 697 5.40 11.73 -32.40
CA GLN A 697 5.93 11.78 -33.76
C GLN A 697 7.46 11.91 -33.79
N THR A 698 8.04 12.64 -32.82
CA THR A 698 9.46 13.04 -32.97
C THR A 698 10.39 12.51 -31.90
N ALA A 699 9.88 12.19 -30.70
CA ALA A 699 10.73 11.78 -29.59
C ALA A 699 11.37 10.41 -29.84
N ALA A 700 12.58 10.22 -29.31
CA ALA A 700 13.23 8.91 -29.31
C ALA A 700 12.32 7.92 -28.60
N LEU A 701 12.20 6.72 -29.17
CA LEU A 701 11.38 5.64 -28.60
C LEU A 701 12.23 4.42 -28.32
N THR A 702 12.10 3.89 -27.10
CA THR A 702 12.67 2.59 -26.74
C THR A 702 11.50 1.66 -26.43
N VAL A 703 11.47 0.51 -27.09
CA VAL A 703 10.48 -0.55 -26.85
C VAL A 703 11.19 -1.67 -26.11
N SER A 704 10.77 -1.93 -24.87
CA SER A 704 11.38 -2.95 -24.04
C SER A 704 10.48 -4.18 -23.99
N LEU A 705 11.07 -5.34 -24.33
CA LEU A 705 10.36 -6.61 -24.30
C LEU A 705 11.02 -7.56 -23.28
N HIS A 706 10.23 -7.98 -22.31
CA HIS A 706 10.62 -9.03 -21.35
C HIS A 706 9.78 -10.26 -21.68
N GLY A 707 10.37 -11.20 -22.41
CA GLY A 707 9.64 -12.34 -22.91
C GLY A 707 10.52 -13.36 -23.61
N SER A 708 9.87 -14.33 -24.28
CA SER A 708 10.53 -15.43 -24.95
C SER A 708 11.16 -14.99 -26.29
N GLU A 709 11.95 -15.88 -26.86
CA GLU A 709 12.50 -15.69 -28.20
C GLU A 709 11.39 -15.59 -29.26
N ASP A 710 10.33 -16.41 -29.08
CA ASP A 710 9.19 -16.40 -30.02
C ASP A 710 8.47 -15.05 -29.96
N ALA A 711 8.31 -14.49 -28.79
CA ALA A 711 7.71 -13.16 -28.61
C ALA A 711 8.57 -12.10 -29.30
N LEU A 712 9.89 -12.18 -29.17
CA LEU A 712 10.80 -11.26 -29.83
C LEU A 712 10.63 -11.30 -31.37
N GLU A 713 10.57 -12.48 -31.94
CA GLU A 713 10.40 -12.63 -33.39
C GLU A 713 9.06 -12.08 -33.86
N LYS A 714 8.00 -12.33 -33.10
CA LYS A 714 6.68 -11.74 -33.40
C LYS A 714 6.75 -10.21 -33.34
N LEU A 715 7.37 -9.66 -32.31
CA LEU A 715 7.45 -8.20 -32.16
C LEU A 715 8.24 -7.56 -33.30
N ARG A 716 9.31 -8.20 -33.76
CA ARG A 716 10.07 -7.73 -34.94
C ARG A 716 9.21 -7.60 -36.18
N THR A 717 8.23 -8.50 -36.34
CA THR A 717 7.28 -8.46 -37.44
C THR A 717 6.21 -7.38 -37.26
N LEU A 718 5.71 -7.24 -36.01
CA LEU A 718 4.58 -6.36 -35.70
C LEU A 718 4.96 -4.88 -35.66
N LEU A 719 6.12 -4.53 -35.09
CA LEU A 719 6.50 -3.13 -34.86
C LEU A 719 6.54 -2.32 -36.19
N PRO A 720 7.15 -2.79 -37.26
CA PRO A 720 7.22 -1.96 -38.49
C PRO A 720 5.85 -1.61 -39.08
N GLU A 721 4.83 -2.41 -38.84
CA GLU A 721 3.47 -2.17 -39.33
C GLU A 721 2.57 -1.48 -38.31
N SER A 722 3.10 -1.12 -37.14
CA SER A 722 2.31 -0.57 -36.04
C SER A 722 2.33 0.97 -36.02
N ARG A 723 1.50 1.52 -35.13
CA ARG A 723 1.47 2.98 -34.90
C ARG A 723 2.79 3.47 -34.31
N PHE A 724 3.59 2.59 -33.70
CA PHE A 724 4.85 2.95 -33.05
C PHE A 724 6.00 3.11 -34.06
N ALA A 725 5.82 2.70 -35.30
CA ALA A 725 6.86 2.84 -36.33
C ALA A 725 7.00 4.28 -36.77
N ALA A 726 8.22 4.71 -37.03
CA ALA A 726 8.51 6.02 -37.61
C ALA A 726 9.76 5.88 -38.49
N ALA A 727 9.81 6.65 -39.57
CA ALA A 727 10.99 6.65 -40.44
C ALA A 727 12.21 7.23 -39.72
N ARG A 728 11.99 8.20 -38.83
CA ARG A 728 13.06 8.93 -38.14
C ARG A 728 12.54 9.51 -36.83
N ARG A 729 13.40 9.49 -35.80
CA ARG A 729 13.11 10.11 -34.51
C ARG A 729 14.34 10.88 -34.04
N ALA A 730 14.10 11.90 -33.21
CA ALA A 730 15.18 12.67 -32.62
C ALA A 730 15.98 11.78 -31.63
N PRO A 731 17.25 12.07 -31.42
CA PRO A 731 18.02 11.34 -30.41
C PRO A 731 17.51 11.67 -29.01
N ALA A 732 17.63 10.70 -28.09
CA ALA A 732 17.27 10.92 -26.69
C ALA A 732 18.23 11.93 -26.05
N GLN A 733 17.71 12.76 -25.16
CA GLN A 733 18.54 13.72 -24.43
C GLN A 733 18.02 13.90 -23.01
N PRO A 734 18.89 14.33 -22.07
CA PRO A 734 18.48 14.55 -20.70
C PRO A 734 17.40 15.63 -20.57
N TYR A 735 16.46 15.39 -19.67
CA TYR A 735 15.49 16.40 -19.28
C TYR A 735 16.17 17.37 -18.29
N THR A 736 15.87 18.66 -18.40
CA THR A 736 16.37 19.65 -17.47
C THR A 736 15.33 20.73 -17.21
N GLN A 737 15.42 21.33 -16.04
CA GLN A 737 14.62 22.52 -15.71
C GLN A 737 15.36 23.33 -14.64
N PRO A 738 15.05 24.63 -14.52
CA PRO A 738 15.65 25.44 -13.44
C PRO A 738 15.19 24.93 -12.07
N LEU A 739 16.09 25.02 -11.09
CA LEU A 739 15.78 24.71 -9.70
C LEU A 739 15.45 26.01 -8.96
N THR A 740 14.47 25.93 -8.04
CA THR A 740 14.14 27.07 -7.19
C THR A 740 15.06 27.09 -5.97
N PRO A 741 15.46 28.28 -5.48
CA PRO A 741 16.26 28.35 -4.26
C PRO A 741 15.53 27.71 -3.07
N PRO A 742 16.26 27.09 -2.15
CA PRO A 742 15.63 26.50 -0.95
C PRO A 742 14.83 27.52 -0.16
N VAL A 743 13.67 27.09 0.29
CA VAL A 743 12.78 27.92 1.12
C VAL A 743 12.12 27.03 2.16
N ASN A 744 12.07 27.49 3.40
CA ASN A 744 11.39 26.79 4.48
C ASN A 744 9.89 27.02 4.37
N GLU A 745 9.12 25.96 4.23
CA GLU A 745 7.68 26.04 3.96
C GLU A 745 6.87 25.15 4.89
N ALA A 746 5.70 25.62 5.28
CA ALA A 746 4.72 24.78 5.96
C ALA A 746 3.39 24.86 5.21
N PHE A 747 2.72 23.72 5.15
CA PHE A 747 1.42 23.58 4.51
C PHE A 747 0.42 23.13 5.57
N ILE A 748 -0.63 23.93 5.75
CA ILE A 748 -1.69 23.63 6.71
C ILE A 748 -2.68 22.67 6.07
N ILE A 749 -2.94 21.54 6.75
CA ILE A 749 -3.88 20.52 6.33
C ILE A 749 -4.81 20.18 7.50
N ASP A 750 -5.94 19.57 7.20
CA ASP A 750 -6.80 18.99 8.22
C ASP A 750 -6.13 17.72 8.76
N GLY A 751 -6.56 17.25 9.91
CA GLY A 751 -6.18 15.94 10.40
C GLY A 751 -5.52 15.86 11.76
N GLY A 752 -5.11 16.98 12.36
CA GLY A 752 -4.62 17.00 13.72
C GLY A 752 -3.24 16.38 13.96
N VAL A 753 -2.53 15.99 12.90
CA VAL A 753 -1.17 15.43 13.00
C VAL A 753 -0.25 16.19 12.07
N ASN A 754 1.06 16.06 12.29
CA ASN A 754 2.07 16.77 11.52
C ASN A 754 3.00 15.78 10.82
N TYR A 755 3.55 16.23 9.72
CA TYR A 755 4.57 15.53 8.93
C TYR A 755 5.71 16.51 8.74
N ASP A 756 6.84 16.26 9.41
CA ASP A 756 7.97 17.19 9.47
C ASP A 756 9.13 16.62 8.69
N VAL A 757 9.69 17.41 7.74
CA VAL A 757 10.84 17.01 6.95
C VAL A 757 11.94 18.07 7.08
N LEU A 758 13.19 17.59 7.25
CA LEU A 758 14.40 18.41 7.16
C LEU A 758 15.31 17.74 6.14
N ALA A 759 15.65 18.45 5.07
CA ALA A 759 16.39 17.89 3.94
C ALA A 759 17.62 18.72 3.61
N TRP A 760 18.64 18.06 3.05
CA TRP A 760 19.88 18.73 2.63
C TRP A 760 20.49 17.97 1.44
N PRO A 761 21.24 18.68 0.58
CA PRO A 761 21.90 17.99 -0.53
C PRO A 761 23.08 17.15 -0.03
N MET A 762 23.26 15.98 -0.60
CA MET A 762 24.36 15.09 -0.24
C MET A 762 24.70 14.20 -1.43
N PRO A 763 25.94 14.21 -1.92
CA PRO A 763 26.31 13.28 -2.99
C PRO A 763 26.08 11.83 -2.59
N ARG A 764 25.72 11.01 -3.57
CA ARG A 764 25.42 9.60 -3.32
C ARG A 764 26.66 8.86 -2.80
N ASP A 765 26.47 8.12 -1.72
CA ASP A 765 27.49 7.27 -1.13
C ASP A 765 26.76 6.14 -0.40
N SER A 766 26.90 4.90 -0.87
CA SER A 766 26.15 3.76 -0.33
C SER A 766 26.44 3.54 1.16
N ARG A 767 27.62 3.95 1.64
CA ARG A 767 27.97 3.81 3.06
C ARG A 767 27.08 4.67 3.97
N ARG A 768 26.54 5.77 3.44
CA ARG A 768 25.65 6.65 4.20
C ARG A 768 24.29 5.99 4.49
N ARG A 769 23.93 4.96 3.74
CA ARG A 769 22.71 4.20 4.02
C ARG A 769 22.81 3.48 5.37
N VAL A 770 24.04 3.05 5.76
CA VAL A 770 24.26 2.48 7.09
C VAL A 770 24.05 3.55 8.16
N LEU A 771 24.57 4.76 7.95
CA LEU A 771 24.34 5.88 8.86
C LEU A 771 22.85 6.18 9.00
N ALA A 772 22.11 6.19 7.87
CA ALA A 772 20.68 6.44 7.89
C ALA A 772 19.94 5.39 8.74
N ARG A 773 20.36 4.13 8.66
CA ARG A 773 19.77 3.08 9.46
C ARG A 773 20.06 3.26 10.95
N VAL A 774 21.30 3.61 11.27
CA VAL A 774 21.68 3.91 12.66
C VAL A 774 20.86 5.10 13.20
N MET A 775 20.78 6.16 12.42
CA MET A 775 19.99 7.35 12.78
C MET A 775 18.53 6.98 13.05
N SER A 776 17.93 6.21 12.13
CA SER A 776 16.52 5.85 12.21
C SER A 776 16.23 5.01 13.46
N TYR A 777 16.99 3.96 13.71
CA TYR A 777 16.66 2.96 14.73
C TYR A 777 17.37 3.16 16.05
N GLU A 778 18.51 3.87 16.08
CA GLU A 778 19.24 4.09 17.32
C GLU A 778 18.99 5.45 17.94
N TYR A 779 18.41 6.40 17.21
CA TYR A 779 18.12 7.73 17.71
C TYR A 779 16.67 8.16 17.49
N LEU A 780 16.25 8.25 16.22
CA LEU A 780 14.94 8.83 15.91
C LEU A 780 13.79 7.98 16.45
N TRP A 781 13.88 6.65 16.33
CA TRP A 781 12.81 5.78 16.77
C TRP A 781 12.47 6.03 18.24
N HIS A 782 13.49 6.11 19.08
CA HIS A 782 13.28 6.38 20.50
C HIS A 782 12.74 7.81 20.71
N ALA A 783 13.43 8.80 20.18
CA ALA A 783 13.13 10.21 20.49
C ALA A 783 11.82 10.70 19.89
N ILE A 784 11.53 10.29 18.64
CA ILE A 784 10.36 10.79 17.90
C ILE A 784 9.14 9.88 18.10
N ARG A 785 9.32 8.56 18.04
CA ARG A 785 8.19 7.65 18.19
C ARG A 785 7.94 7.27 19.64
N GLU A 786 8.91 6.69 20.32
CA GLU A 786 8.68 6.17 21.68
C GLU A 786 8.42 7.27 22.70
N VAL A 787 9.24 8.32 22.69
CA VAL A 787 9.08 9.45 23.60
C VAL A 787 8.09 10.47 23.05
N GLY A 788 8.22 10.81 21.76
CA GLY A 788 7.44 11.89 21.15
C GLY A 788 6.04 11.49 20.70
N GLY A 789 5.78 10.19 20.52
CA GLY A 789 4.44 9.71 20.18
C GLY A 789 4.09 9.71 18.70
N ALA A 790 5.03 9.98 17.82
CA ALA A 790 4.79 9.88 16.37
C ALA A 790 4.59 8.42 15.95
N TYR A 791 3.81 8.20 14.93
CA TYR A 791 3.61 6.84 14.41
C TYR A 791 4.87 6.30 13.72
N GLY A 792 5.61 7.17 13.01
CA GLY A 792 6.84 6.76 12.35
C GLY A 792 7.83 7.89 12.20
N THR A 793 9.06 7.53 11.88
CA THR A 793 10.16 8.47 11.67
C THR A 793 11.31 7.74 11.00
N GLY A 794 12.24 8.50 10.44
CA GLY A 794 13.44 7.91 9.88
C GLY A 794 14.32 8.91 9.18
N MET A 795 15.48 8.41 8.73
CA MET A 795 16.37 9.10 7.82
C MET A 795 16.41 8.31 6.51
N LEU A 796 16.31 9.01 5.39
CA LEU A 796 16.39 8.40 4.07
C LEU A 796 17.48 9.07 3.25
N CYS A 797 18.16 8.24 2.45
CA CYS A 797 19.14 8.68 1.47
C CYS A 797 18.57 8.41 0.08
N ALA A 798 18.45 9.47 -0.72
CA ALA A 798 18.13 9.35 -2.14
C ALA A 798 19.34 9.84 -2.92
N ASP A 799 19.31 9.69 -4.23
CA ASP A 799 20.44 10.13 -5.05
C ASP A 799 20.45 11.66 -5.09
N GLY A 800 21.43 12.24 -4.42
CA GLY A 800 21.63 13.70 -4.37
C GLY A 800 21.07 14.41 -3.15
N ILE A 801 20.32 13.72 -2.30
CA ILE A 801 19.67 14.34 -1.14
C ILE A 801 19.57 13.34 0.01
N GLU A 802 19.57 13.87 1.23
CA GLU A 802 19.22 13.12 2.44
C GLU A 802 18.17 13.90 3.21
N PHE A 803 17.32 13.18 3.94
CA PHE A 803 16.34 13.87 4.79
C PHE A 803 15.93 13.05 5.99
N LEU A 804 15.52 13.80 7.04
CA LEU A 804 14.88 13.26 8.24
C LEU A 804 13.39 13.56 8.12
N TYR A 805 12.54 12.61 8.57
CA TYR A 805 11.10 12.81 8.49
C TYR A 805 10.38 12.27 9.71
N THR A 806 9.18 12.80 9.96
CA THR A 806 8.23 12.22 10.89
C THR A 806 6.96 11.86 10.13
N TYR A 807 6.19 10.92 10.68
CA TYR A 807 4.93 10.44 10.10
C TYR A 807 3.88 10.41 11.20
N ARG A 808 2.79 11.14 11.00
CA ARG A 808 1.70 11.28 11.97
C ARG A 808 2.26 11.64 13.35
N ASP A 809 2.86 12.82 13.41
CA ASP A 809 3.59 13.32 14.56
C ASP A 809 2.70 14.31 15.33
N PRO A 810 2.49 14.12 16.64
CA PRO A 810 1.75 15.12 17.43
C PRO A 810 2.51 16.42 17.63
N HIS A 811 3.83 16.42 17.36
CA HIS A 811 4.73 17.57 17.59
C HIS A 811 5.25 18.10 16.26
N LEU A 812 5.64 19.38 16.25
CA LEU A 812 6.27 19.99 15.08
C LEU A 812 7.60 20.63 15.48
N ARG A 813 7.58 21.69 16.28
CA ARG A 813 8.80 22.39 16.72
C ARG A 813 9.75 21.42 17.45
N GLU A 814 9.23 20.65 18.38
CA GLU A 814 10.03 19.73 19.19
C GLU A 814 10.73 18.68 18.33
N SER A 815 10.08 18.23 17.26
CA SER A 815 10.68 17.25 16.36
C SER A 815 11.85 17.86 15.58
N TYR A 816 11.73 19.11 15.13
CA TYR A 816 12.86 19.79 14.49
C TYR A 816 14.02 20.00 15.47
N GLU A 817 13.72 20.24 16.75
CA GLU A 817 14.76 20.34 17.78
C GLU A 817 15.46 18.98 17.97
N THR A 818 14.70 17.91 17.95
CA THR A 818 15.23 16.53 18.02
C THR A 818 16.15 16.26 16.83
N PHE A 819 15.74 16.67 15.63
CA PHE A 819 16.58 16.54 14.44
C PHE A 819 17.92 17.27 14.63
N ALA A 820 17.88 18.48 15.15
CA ALA A 820 19.08 19.28 15.34
C ALA A 820 20.07 18.65 16.32
N ASN A 821 19.58 17.89 17.30
CA ASN A 821 20.41 17.23 18.31
C ASN A 821 20.97 15.88 17.86
N ALA A 822 20.53 15.36 16.70
CA ALA A 822 20.93 14.04 16.24
C ALA A 822 22.42 13.87 16.00
N PRO A 823 23.12 14.82 15.35
CA PRO A 823 24.56 14.64 15.09
C PRO A 823 25.38 14.41 16.35
N ALA A 824 25.13 15.19 17.39
CA ALA A 824 25.86 15.09 18.66
C ALA A 824 25.59 13.75 19.34
N ALA A 825 24.33 13.30 19.33
CA ALA A 825 23.94 12.03 19.94
C ALA A 825 24.63 10.84 19.24
N LEU A 826 24.67 10.83 17.91
CA LEU A 826 25.28 9.75 17.15
C LEU A 826 26.80 9.78 17.20
N ALA A 827 27.40 10.98 17.20
CA ALA A 827 28.86 11.13 17.27
C ALA A 827 29.41 10.60 18.60
N ALA A 828 28.61 10.67 19.67
CA ALA A 828 29.01 10.21 21.00
C ALA A 828 28.86 8.69 21.17
N ARG A 829 28.23 8.00 20.21
CA ARG A 829 27.89 6.59 20.32
C ARG A 829 29.07 5.69 19.95
N ASP A 830 29.25 4.61 20.71
CA ASP A 830 30.25 3.57 20.41
C ASP A 830 29.54 2.36 19.80
N TYR A 831 30.28 1.63 18.95
CA TYR A 831 29.78 0.48 18.20
C TYR A 831 30.64 -0.73 18.43
N THR A 832 30.03 -1.85 18.82
CA THR A 832 30.72 -3.14 18.86
C THR A 832 30.76 -3.74 17.44
N ALA A 833 31.57 -4.77 17.23
CA ALA A 833 31.60 -5.49 15.95
C ALA A 833 30.23 -6.08 15.63
N ARG A 834 29.52 -6.55 16.66
CA ARG A 834 28.15 -7.09 16.47
C ARG A 834 27.17 -5.99 16.04
N ASP A 835 27.27 -4.82 16.64
CA ASP A 835 26.40 -3.67 16.22
C ASP A 835 26.60 -3.38 14.74
N LEU A 836 27.86 -3.36 14.29
CA LEU A 836 28.18 -3.07 12.90
C LEU A 836 27.61 -4.16 11.97
N ASP A 837 27.77 -5.43 12.35
CA ASP A 837 27.19 -6.53 11.57
C ASP A 837 25.67 -6.36 11.42
N GLU A 838 25.00 -6.05 12.52
CA GLU A 838 23.54 -5.84 12.49
C GLU A 838 23.14 -4.73 11.52
N PHE A 839 23.81 -3.58 11.59
CA PHE A 839 23.48 -2.44 10.74
C PHE A 839 23.78 -2.74 9.28
N ILE A 840 24.91 -3.40 9.02
CA ILE A 840 25.33 -3.74 7.65
C ILE A 840 24.34 -4.74 7.04
N VAL A 841 24.02 -5.80 7.79
CA VAL A 841 23.08 -6.83 7.31
C VAL A 841 21.70 -6.20 7.01
N GLY A 842 21.18 -5.43 7.94
CA GLY A 842 19.88 -4.79 7.76
C GLY A 842 19.84 -3.83 6.58
N THR A 843 20.94 -3.10 6.35
CA THR A 843 21.01 -2.15 5.24
C THR A 843 21.15 -2.89 3.90
N ALA A 844 22.03 -3.88 3.82
CA ALA A 844 22.25 -4.64 2.60
C ALA A 844 21.01 -5.43 2.20
N ALA A 845 20.29 -5.98 3.18
CA ALA A 845 19.09 -6.76 2.92
C ALA A 845 18.01 -5.95 2.19
N LYS A 846 17.92 -4.67 2.45
CA LYS A 846 16.96 -3.80 1.76
C LYS A 846 17.31 -3.68 0.27
N LEU A 847 18.59 -3.66 -0.06
CA LEU A 847 19.02 -3.63 -1.46
C LEU A 847 18.73 -4.96 -2.16
N ASP A 848 18.77 -6.06 -1.41
CA ASP A 848 18.63 -7.42 -1.93
C ASP A 848 17.18 -7.94 -1.86
N THR A 849 16.22 -7.09 -1.49
CA THR A 849 14.81 -7.52 -1.37
C THR A 849 14.33 -8.12 -2.71
N PRO A 850 13.79 -9.34 -2.69
CA PRO A 850 13.29 -9.96 -3.91
C PRO A 850 12.17 -9.11 -4.56
N ARG A 851 12.21 -8.99 -5.88
CA ARG A 851 11.22 -8.23 -6.64
C ARG A 851 10.26 -9.18 -7.37
N LYS A 852 9.00 -8.81 -7.43
CA LYS A 852 8.03 -9.51 -8.29
C LYS A 852 8.39 -9.25 -9.76
N ALA A 853 7.93 -10.12 -10.66
CA ALA A 853 8.34 -10.12 -12.06
C ALA A 853 8.17 -8.76 -12.75
N ARG A 854 7.03 -8.11 -12.55
CA ARG A 854 6.78 -6.80 -13.19
C ARG A 854 7.78 -5.74 -12.69
N ALA A 855 7.99 -5.69 -11.37
CA ALA A 855 8.93 -4.74 -10.78
C ALA A 855 10.37 -5.02 -11.23
N ALA A 856 10.72 -6.30 -11.35
CA ALA A 856 12.05 -6.70 -11.82
C ALA A 856 12.27 -6.24 -13.27
N ALA A 857 11.25 -6.39 -14.12
CA ALA A 857 11.33 -5.95 -15.51
C ALA A 857 11.56 -4.43 -15.61
N ARG A 858 10.79 -3.66 -14.84
CA ARG A 858 10.91 -2.20 -14.82
C ARG A 858 12.29 -1.77 -14.29
N GLU A 859 12.82 -2.49 -13.29
CA GLU A 859 14.15 -2.18 -12.75
C GLU A 859 15.24 -2.40 -13.78
N LEU A 860 15.15 -3.46 -14.59
CA LEU A 860 16.12 -3.69 -15.68
C LEU A 860 16.06 -2.56 -16.71
N ASP A 861 14.87 -2.07 -17.04
CA ASP A 861 14.72 -0.94 -17.97
C ASP A 861 15.36 0.34 -17.37
N ARG A 862 15.10 0.61 -16.08
CA ARG A 862 15.70 1.76 -15.40
C ARG A 862 17.22 1.70 -15.43
N ARG A 863 17.78 0.52 -15.15
CA ARG A 863 19.24 0.33 -15.19
C ARG A 863 19.80 0.61 -16.58
N TYR A 864 19.08 0.18 -17.61
CA TYR A 864 19.50 0.45 -18.99
C TYR A 864 19.61 1.95 -19.26
N PHE A 865 18.53 2.69 -18.98
CA PHE A 865 18.51 4.14 -19.23
C PHE A 865 19.53 4.89 -18.40
N CYS A 866 19.72 4.51 -17.15
CA CYS A 866 20.59 5.21 -16.21
C CYS A 866 22.05 4.76 -16.29
N GLY A 867 22.34 3.76 -17.11
CA GLY A 867 23.71 3.23 -17.24
C GLY A 867 24.21 2.55 -15.98
N ILE A 868 23.32 1.90 -15.23
CA ILE A 868 23.70 1.21 -13.98
C ILE A 868 24.16 -0.20 -14.34
N THR A 869 25.42 -0.48 -14.06
CA THR A 869 26.05 -1.78 -14.39
C THR A 869 26.11 -2.68 -13.16
N ASP A 870 26.30 -3.98 -13.39
CA ASP A 870 26.52 -4.94 -12.30
C ASP A 870 27.78 -4.58 -11.51
N GLU A 871 28.80 -4.04 -12.17
CA GLU A 871 30.03 -3.60 -11.52
C GLU A 871 29.77 -2.46 -10.53
N MET A 872 28.91 -1.50 -10.92
CA MET A 872 28.51 -0.39 -10.04
C MET A 872 27.77 -0.92 -8.81
N LEU A 873 26.85 -1.86 -9.03
CA LEU A 873 26.07 -2.45 -7.93
C LEU A 873 26.95 -3.23 -6.97
N ALA A 874 27.91 -3.99 -7.52
CA ALA A 874 28.87 -4.75 -6.70
C ALA A 874 29.78 -3.82 -5.90
N ALA A 875 30.22 -2.71 -6.51
CA ALA A 875 31.06 -1.72 -5.82
C ALA A 875 30.31 -1.04 -4.67
N ASP A 876 29.05 -0.67 -4.91
CA ASP A 876 28.18 -0.09 -3.86
C ASP A 876 28.00 -1.06 -2.70
N ARG A 877 27.73 -2.32 -3.01
CA ARG A 877 27.52 -3.35 -1.99
C ARG A 877 28.79 -3.56 -1.17
N LYS A 878 29.95 -3.64 -1.83
CA LYS A 878 31.25 -3.79 -1.16
C LYS A 878 31.54 -2.60 -0.24
N ALA A 879 31.29 -1.38 -0.73
CA ALA A 879 31.51 -0.17 0.05
C ALA A 879 30.61 -0.15 1.29
N LEU A 880 29.34 -0.51 1.12
CA LEU A 880 28.37 -0.57 2.23
C LEU A 880 28.83 -1.56 3.30
N CYS A 881 29.33 -2.74 2.89
CA CYS A 881 29.77 -3.77 3.81
C CYS A 881 31.08 -3.41 4.52
N SER A 882 31.79 -2.39 4.05
CA SER A 882 33.07 -1.95 4.63
C SER A 882 32.94 -0.88 5.71
N VAL A 883 31.73 -0.44 6.02
CA VAL A 883 31.51 0.59 7.03
C VAL A 883 32.03 0.15 8.40
N ASP A 884 32.75 1.05 9.07
CA ASP A 884 33.25 0.79 10.42
C ASP A 884 32.84 1.90 11.40
N ALA A 885 33.13 1.71 12.66
CA ALA A 885 32.75 2.64 13.72
C ALA A 885 33.32 4.04 13.51
N ALA A 886 34.59 4.12 13.07
CA ALA A 886 35.25 5.41 12.84
C ALA A 886 34.53 6.21 11.76
N LEU A 887 34.13 5.56 10.67
CA LEU A 887 33.41 6.19 9.58
C LEU A 887 32.03 6.70 10.05
N LEU A 888 31.30 5.88 10.80
CA LEU A 888 29.97 6.26 11.30
C LEU A 888 30.07 7.49 12.22
N LYS A 889 31.06 7.52 13.12
CA LYS A 889 31.27 8.65 14.01
C LYS A 889 31.63 9.94 13.21
N ALA A 890 32.50 9.79 12.20
CA ALA A 890 32.89 10.93 11.37
C ALA A 890 31.71 11.47 10.56
N GLN A 891 30.90 10.57 10.00
CA GLN A 891 29.72 10.96 9.24
C GLN A 891 28.71 11.67 10.15
N ALA A 892 28.50 11.15 11.35
CA ALA A 892 27.57 11.75 12.32
C ALA A 892 28.04 13.17 12.73
N ALA A 893 29.33 13.32 13.03
CA ALA A 893 29.89 14.61 13.40
C ALA A 893 29.74 15.65 12.28
N ALA A 894 29.95 15.24 11.03
CA ALA A 894 29.86 16.13 9.87
C ALA A 894 28.39 16.57 9.60
N LEU A 895 27.40 15.83 10.07
CA LEU A 895 25.98 16.18 9.85
C LEU A 895 25.63 17.52 10.49
N SER A 896 26.25 17.92 11.60
CA SER A 896 25.88 19.16 12.28
C SER A 896 26.04 20.38 11.37
N ASP A 897 27.03 20.38 10.48
CA ASP A 897 27.26 21.47 9.54
C ASP A 897 26.21 21.51 8.43
N VAL A 898 25.76 20.34 7.95
CA VAL A 898 24.76 20.25 6.86
C VAL A 898 23.34 20.50 7.36
N LEU A 899 23.02 20.04 8.56
CA LEU A 899 21.65 20.21 9.10
C LEU A 899 21.30 21.69 9.30
N SER A 900 22.27 22.50 9.73
CA SER A 900 22.01 23.92 9.97
C SER A 900 21.65 24.67 8.69
N GLY A 901 22.10 24.16 7.52
CA GLY A 901 21.74 24.72 6.21
C GLY A 901 20.61 24.01 5.51
N GLY A 902 19.97 23.05 6.18
CA GLY A 902 18.90 22.26 5.60
C GLY A 902 17.60 23.01 5.43
N VAL A 903 16.73 22.50 4.56
CA VAL A 903 15.41 23.09 4.30
C VAL A 903 14.36 22.33 5.09
N ARG A 904 13.48 23.09 5.75
CA ARG A 904 12.34 22.54 6.46
C ARG A 904 11.11 22.60 5.58
N VAL A 905 10.40 21.47 5.45
CA VAL A 905 9.09 21.41 4.82
C VAL A 905 8.17 20.60 5.74
N ALA A 906 7.06 21.19 6.14
CA ALA A 906 6.11 20.51 7.03
C ALA A 906 4.71 20.56 6.47
N PHE A 907 3.94 19.49 6.72
CA PHE A 907 2.49 19.45 6.53
C PHE A 907 1.90 19.24 7.93
N GLY A 908 1.05 20.14 8.36
CA GLY A 908 0.59 20.05 9.75
C GLY A 908 -0.71 20.75 10.03
N SER A 909 -1.16 20.58 11.27
CA SER A 909 -2.40 21.23 11.74
C SER A 909 -2.19 22.75 11.78
N LYS A 910 -3.31 23.47 11.67
CA LYS A 910 -3.30 24.92 11.72
C LYS A 910 -2.63 25.43 13.00
N ASP A 911 -3.01 24.88 14.16
CA ASP A 911 -2.48 25.32 15.44
C ASP A 911 -0.98 25.07 15.56
N ALA A 912 -0.51 23.89 15.17
CA ALA A 912 0.91 23.54 15.25
C ALA A 912 1.76 24.41 14.32
N VAL A 913 1.28 24.61 13.09
CA VAL A 913 2.00 25.43 12.11
C VAL A 913 2.05 26.88 12.55
N GLU A 914 0.94 27.45 13.01
CA GLU A 914 0.91 28.85 13.49
C GLU A 914 1.81 29.07 14.70
N ALA A 915 1.84 28.11 15.62
CA ALA A 915 2.72 28.16 16.81
C ALA A 915 4.20 28.10 16.42
N ALA A 916 4.55 27.51 15.31
CA ALA A 916 5.92 27.32 14.83
C ALA A 916 6.23 28.11 13.57
N LYS A 917 5.44 29.13 13.23
CA LYS A 917 5.60 29.83 11.96
C LYS A 917 6.95 30.55 11.80
N ASP A 918 7.61 30.84 12.90
CA ASP A 918 8.95 31.41 12.87
C ASP A 918 10.01 30.49 12.25
N LEU A 919 9.69 29.18 12.17
CA LEU A 919 10.58 28.22 11.52
C LEU A 919 10.46 28.22 9.99
N PHE A 920 9.47 28.92 9.45
CA PHE A 920 9.14 28.86 8.02
C PHE A 920 9.13 30.24 7.36
N ASP A 921 9.63 30.30 6.14
CA ASP A 921 9.61 31.53 5.32
C ASP A 921 8.23 31.73 4.67
N ARG A 922 7.50 30.63 4.46
CA ARG A 922 6.20 30.66 3.82
C ARG A 922 5.25 29.67 4.49
N VAL A 923 3.99 30.08 4.63
CA VAL A 923 2.91 29.19 5.13
C VAL A 923 1.76 29.29 4.15
N GLU A 924 1.23 28.14 3.74
CA GLU A 924 0.09 28.06 2.82
C GLU A 924 -0.91 27.07 3.37
N THR A 925 -2.21 27.37 3.24
CA THR A 925 -3.28 26.44 3.58
C THR A 925 -3.71 25.69 2.31
N LEU A 926 -3.71 24.35 2.37
CA LEU A 926 -4.10 23.54 1.23
C LEU A 926 -5.56 23.08 1.29
#